data_ce9712ef3f3bf67d973456649807a3cb
#
_entry.id   ce9712ef3f3bf67d973456649807a3cb
#
_cell.length_a   1.000
_cell.length_b   1.000
_cell.length_c   1.000
_cell.angle_alpha   90.00
_cell.angle_beta   90.00
_cell.angle_gamma   90.00
#
_symmetry.space_group_name_H-M   'P 1'
#
loop_
_entity.id
_entity.type
_entity.pdbx_description
1 polymer ?
#
loop_
_entity_poly.entity_id
_entity_poly.type
_entity_poly.pdbx_seq_one_letter_code
_entity_poly.pdbx_strand_id
1 'polypeptide(L)'
;MSDAAEPGRTRLLAWARLAITLVVLGGAWAFLVSNFRPSLIFLNTMTGGGDTPSYHHPIEHLRDVLLPAGNPQGWDLGNFAGYAPYQFYFLPPSLAIVGLGTIIPINIAFKLITVSGTFLLPLASLLALRGLGYGFPVPALGAVASLAFLFNEGNSMWGGNIPSTLAGEFAFSLAFGLAVIFFGGVYRGIETGRGWRTLAVVLALAGLCHPVAFLNATVPPLFFLLDRQRFARNLRYLLRVYVTAVLLMGFWLFPLMAKIGYATSINWTWHFQSWREILPKVLQPIAVLAALDALWVIVRPTPATRAGRYVLFGIVVTAIAFYNATSVGLPEIRFAPFAQFLMILLAIDLVARLLGQVRAAALPALALAAGTVAWVNNSVTYIPQWIKWNYEGIEKKATYPTLMQLMNALKGKPSDPRIAYENSPQYERFGSMRIFESLPHFTHRATLEGLLLQTPVTSPFIYYIQSEISVAGTGVIPGYPYPTVNPQRGTLRLDLFNAQDLLTITPTVKDALAKDPRWERTFDLPPYAIFHRKGADPHYVRVPRYRPVAVETRRWKRDFHRWFATDTALEVPIVAANTIPEGDRARFPLTSRSPTDLPHEPLGANCTIDEHVDDLAIDFTTTCPGLPHEIAVSYYPNWQVEGAARVYLTSPAFMLVFPDGPHVRLVFRRVAIDWVGIVATFAGLAFCFVPVRRRVAGSESATGLDRALTGAQPVLVGLGVVVILAATLWNIARADGPTYYYQLGWKAFEKQDYATAIHYFDRTIALGGDTTTAGDGTVFRAASLLRSGKPAEALEGYRAVIEGFPAAIWVAESYYHVGLCLRQLRRLREAKASFRYVMVNYPGNRWAGFAKEQMDQLHQEARTRRGRG
;
A
#
# COMPACT_ATOMS: atom_id res chain seq x y z
N MET A 1 64.30 -19.94 -4.88
CA MET A 1 63.78 -20.09 -6.24
C MET A 1 62.30 -19.56 -6.21
N SER A 2 62.14 -18.33 -6.64
CA SER A 2 60.82 -17.67 -6.69
C SER A 2 60.09 -18.15 -7.93
N ASP A 3 59.00 -18.87 -7.76
CA ASP A 3 58.03 -19.19 -8.82
C ASP A 3 57.38 -17.90 -9.37
N ALA A 4 58.05 -17.28 -10.32
CA ALA A 4 57.44 -16.28 -11.17
C ALA A 4 56.52 -17.06 -12.13
N ALA A 5 55.26 -17.22 -11.72
CA ALA A 5 54.25 -17.82 -12.57
C ALA A 5 54.18 -17.06 -13.89
N GLU A 6 54.38 -17.77 -15.01
CA GLU A 6 54.33 -17.21 -16.36
C GLU A 6 53.06 -16.37 -16.59
N PRO A 7 53.13 -15.17 -17.17
CA PRO A 7 52.00 -14.26 -17.39
C PRO A 7 50.86 -14.92 -18.19
N GLY A 8 51.16 -15.91 -19.01
CA GLY A 8 50.18 -16.70 -19.76
C GLY A 8 49.33 -17.61 -18.88
N ARG A 9 49.93 -18.29 -17.90
CA ARG A 9 49.20 -19.20 -16.97
C ARG A 9 48.25 -18.45 -16.05
N THR A 10 48.65 -17.26 -15.59
CA THR A 10 47.77 -16.39 -14.75
C THR A 10 46.59 -15.86 -15.52
N ARG A 11 46.72 -15.49 -16.80
CA ARG A 11 45.64 -15.10 -17.68
C ARG A 11 44.69 -16.27 -17.97
N LEU A 12 45.19 -17.45 -18.27
CA LEU A 12 44.38 -18.64 -18.52
C LEU A 12 43.52 -19.01 -17.30
N LEU A 13 44.09 -18.97 -16.10
CA LEU A 13 43.34 -19.21 -14.86
C LEU A 13 42.28 -18.15 -14.59
N ALA A 14 42.54 -16.88 -14.92
CA ALA A 14 41.54 -15.81 -14.79
C ALA A 14 40.36 -16.03 -15.76
N TRP A 15 40.62 -16.39 -17.00
CA TRP A 15 39.60 -16.73 -17.98
C TRP A 15 38.80 -17.99 -17.59
N ALA A 16 39.46 -19.03 -17.08
CA ALA A 16 38.78 -20.22 -16.59
C ALA A 16 37.84 -19.91 -15.42
N ARG A 17 38.27 -19.10 -14.46
CA ARG A 17 37.43 -18.64 -13.34
C ARG A 17 36.22 -17.82 -13.81
N LEU A 18 36.43 -16.94 -14.78
CA LEU A 18 35.33 -16.15 -15.38
C LEU A 18 34.36 -17.08 -16.10
N ALA A 19 34.82 -17.99 -16.93
CA ALA A 19 34.01 -18.95 -17.65
C ALA A 19 33.17 -19.82 -16.70
N ILE A 20 33.76 -20.36 -15.65
CA ILE A 20 33.03 -21.13 -14.62
C ILE A 20 31.97 -20.24 -13.91
N THR A 21 32.31 -19.00 -13.59
CA THR A 21 31.37 -18.06 -12.98
C THR A 21 30.14 -17.80 -13.89
N LEU A 22 30.39 -17.60 -15.19
CA LEU A 22 29.33 -17.39 -16.20
C LEU A 22 28.51 -18.67 -16.42
N VAL A 23 29.09 -19.84 -16.39
CA VAL A 23 28.39 -21.12 -16.49
C VAL A 23 27.48 -21.32 -15.28
N VAL A 24 27.94 -21.05 -14.07
CA VAL A 24 27.15 -21.18 -12.85
C VAL A 24 26.02 -20.17 -12.82
N LEU A 25 26.27 -18.91 -13.19
CA LEU A 25 25.22 -17.89 -13.33
C LEU A 25 24.22 -18.27 -14.43
N GLY A 26 24.70 -18.73 -15.57
CA GLY A 26 23.88 -19.26 -16.66
C GLY A 26 23.02 -20.46 -16.21
N GLY A 27 23.54 -21.33 -15.36
CA GLY A 27 22.78 -22.42 -14.73
C GLY A 27 21.66 -21.93 -13.83
N ALA A 28 21.90 -20.89 -13.02
CA ALA A 28 20.86 -20.26 -12.21
C ALA A 28 19.76 -19.63 -13.09
N TRP A 29 20.16 -18.95 -14.16
CA TRP A 29 19.18 -18.40 -15.13
C TRP A 29 18.47 -19.51 -15.91
N ALA A 30 19.13 -20.59 -16.30
CA ALA A 30 18.48 -21.74 -16.96
C ALA A 30 17.42 -22.37 -16.05
N PHE A 31 17.68 -22.46 -14.74
CA PHE A 31 16.69 -22.90 -13.75
C PHE A 31 15.50 -21.97 -13.67
N LEU A 32 15.70 -20.65 -13.71
CA LEU A 32 14.60 -19.69 -13.77
C LEU A 32 13.81 -19.82 -15.08
N VAL A 33 14.49 -19.89 -16.23
CA VAL A 33 13.88 -20.04 -17.56
C VAL A 33 13.05 -21.32 -17.65
N SER A 34 13.51 -22.43 -17.06
CA SER A 34 12.77 -23.69 -17.05
C SER A 34 11.43 -23.59 -16.30
N ASN A 35 11.37 -22.75 -15.27
CA ASN A 35 10.14 -22.50 -14.50
C ASN A 35 9.22 -21.48 -15.20
N PHE A 36 9.77 -20.35 -15.68
CA PHE A 36 9.00 -19.28 -16.31
C PHE A 36 8.55 -19.60 -17.74
N ARG A 37 9.20 -20.56 -18.40
CA ARG A 37 8.87 -21.07 -19.73
C ARG A 37 8.74 -19.93 -20.78
N PRO A 38 9.68 -19.76 -21.68
CA PRO A 38 9.65 -18.71 -22.71
C PRO A 38 8.35 -18.67 -23.51
N SER A 39 7.73 -19.84 -23.77
CA SER A 39 6.44 -19.95 -24.43
C SER A 39 5.28 -19.23 -23.73
N LEU A 40 5.37 -19.02 -22.41
CA LEU A 40 4.40 -18.25 -21.63
C LEU A 40 4.75 -16.76 -21.64
N ILE A 41 6.02 -16.43 -21.47
CA ILE A 41 6.48 -15.04 -21.39
C ILE A 41 6.31 -14.32 -22.74
N PHE A 42 6.60 -15.00 -23.86
CA PHE A 42 6.45 -14.43 -25.20
C PHE A 42 5.06 -14.62 -25.81
N LEU A 43 4.10 -15.16 -25.08
CA LEU A 43 2.72 -15.21 -25.49
C LEU A 43 2.09 -13.82 -25.35
N ASN A 44 1.53 -13.28 -26.44
CA ASN A 44 0.87 -11.98 -26.43
C ASN A 44 -0.54 -12.05 -25.81
N THR A 45 -0.56 -12.13 -24.48
CA THR A 45 -1.79 -12.17 -23.68
C THR A 45 -1.59 -11.30 -22.45
N MET A 46 -2.69 -10.71 -21.95
CA MET A 46 -2.72 -9.91 -20.74
C MET A 46 -2.46 -10.83 -19.52
N THR A 47 -1.56 -10.42 -18.63
CA THR A 47 -1.23 -11.20 -17.44
C THR A 47 -2.43 -11.34 -16.50
N GLY A 48 -2.61 -12.55 -15.94
CA GLY A 48 -3.50 -12.79 -14.82
C GLY A 48 -2.76 -12.78 -13.48
N GLY A 49 -3.48 -13.10 -12.42
CA GLY A 49 -2.97 -13.31 -11.06
C GLY A 49 -2.69 -12.03 -10.26
N GLY A 50 -3.11 -12.05 -9.00
CA GLY A 50 -2.90 -10.96 -8.06
C GLY A 50 -3.32 -9.60 -8.62
N ASP A 51 -2.44 -8.63 -8.46
CA ASP A 51 -2.65 -7.24 -8.90
C ASP A 51 -2.29 -6.99 -10.37
N THR A 52 -1.73 -7.98 -11.08
CA THR A 52 -1.11 -7.72 -12.40
C THR A 52 -2.10 -7.22 -13.46
N PRO A 53 -3.36 -7.67 -13.56
CA PRO A 53 -4.31 -7.11 -14.52
C PRO A 53 -4.57 -5.62 -14.32
N SER A 54 -4.61 -5.18 -13.07
CA SER A 54 -4.95 -3.79 -12.71
C SER A 54 -3.88 -2.78 -13.11
N TYR A 55 -2.66 -3.22 -13.45
CA TYR A 55 -1.59 -2.34 -13.94
C TYR A 55 -1.75 -1.94 -15.42
N HIS A 56 -2.55 -2.67 -16.20
CA HIS A 56 -2.63 -2.41 -17.64
C HIS A 56 -3.21 -1.03 -17.93
N HIS A 57 -4.32 -0.63 -17.28
CA HIS A 57 -4.90 0.69 -17.47
C HIS A 57 -3.92 1.84 -17.15
N PRO A 58 -3.29 1.93 -15.95
CA PRO A 58 -2.35 3.02 -15.66
C PRO A 58 -1.16 3.09 -16.63
N ILE A 59 -0.69 1.95 -17.15
CA ILE A 59 0.42 1.90 -18.10
C ILE A 59 -0.01 2.39 -19.49
N GLU A 60 -1.19 2.02 -19.96
CA GLU A 60 -1.75 2.53 -21.21
C GLU A 60 -2.06 4.01 -21.10
N HIS A 61 -2.65 4.45 -20.00
CA HIS A 61 -2.88 5.84 -19.71
C HIS A 61 -1.57 6.66 -19.68
N LEU A 62 -0.49 6.09 -19.12
CA LEU A 62 0.86 6.69 -19.19
C LEU A 62 1.31 6.87 -20.65
N ARG A 63 1.13 5.83 -21.50
CA ARG A 63 1.53 5.84 -22.91
C ARG A 63 0.72 6.83 -23.74
N ASP A 64 -0.61 6.80 -23.57
CA ASP A 64 -1.55 7.43 -24.52
C ASP A 64 -1.95 8.85 -24.11
N VAL A 65 -1.88 9.18 -22.81
CA VAL A 65 -2.32 10.48 -22.27
C VAL A 65 -1.16 11.23 -21.60
N LEU A 66 -0.51 10.64 -20.61
CA LEU A 66 0.40 11.38 -19.75
C LEU A 66 1.74 11.74 -20.44
N LEU A 67 2.32 10.82 -21.20
CA LEU A 67 3.57 11.07 -21.94
C LEU A 67 3.36 12.05 -23.09
N PRO A 68 2.30 11.94 -23.94
CA PRO A 68 2.00 12.94 -24.96
C PRO A 68 1.76 14.34 -24.37
N ALA A 69 1.13 14.43 -23.19
CA ALA A 69 0.94 15.70 -22.49
C ALA A 69 2.23 16.23 -21.82
N GLY A 70 3.36 15.51 -21.92
CA GLY A 70 4.62 15.88 -21.28
C GLY A 70 4.58 15.88 -19.75
N ASN A 71 3.60 15.21 -19.14
CA ASN A 71 3.41 15.15 -17.71
C ASN A 71 3.21 13.71 -17.20
N PRO A 72 4.27 12.92 -17.07
CA PRO A 72 4.16 11.52 -16.65
C PRO A 72 3.58 11.34 -15.23
N GLN A 73 3.47 12.41 -14.45
CA GLN A 73 2.85 12.44 -13.13
C GLN A 73 1.47 13.12 -13.15
N GLY A 74 0.80 13.11 -14.31
CA GLY A 74 -0.52 13.70 -14.52
C GLY A 74 -1.64 12.90 -13.85
N TRP A 75 -2.86 13.26 -14.19
CA TRP A 75 -4.09 12.76 -13.61
C TRP A 75 -4.69 11.63 -14.44
N ASP A 76 -5.38 10.72 -13.78
CA ASP A 76 -6.10 9.58 -14.36
C ASP A 76 -7.49 9.53 -13.71
N LEU A 77 -8.55 9.65 -14.48
CA LEU A 77 -9.94 9.57 -14.04
C LEU A 77 -10.43 8.12 -13.90
N GLY A 78 -9.73 7.16 -14.44
CA GLY A 78 -10.19 5.78 -14.60
C GLY A 78 -10.53 5.05 -13.30
N ASN A 79 -9.89 5.39 -12.19
CA ASN A 79 -10.14 4.77 -10.89
C ASN A 79 -10.25 5.82 -9.78
N PHE A 80 -10.85 5.46 -8.64
CA PHE A 80 -10.86 6.25 -7.39
C PHE A 80 -11.49 7.66 -7.48
N ALA A 81 -12.37 7.88 -8.43
CA ALA A 81 -12.89 9.21 -8.79
C ALA A 81 -11.78 10.18 -9.24
N GLY A 82 -10.70 9.65 -9.74
CA GLY A 82 -9.53 10.36 -10.21
C GLY A 82 -8.37 10.37 -9.20
N TYR A 83 -7.15 10.26 -9.71
CA TYR A 83 -5.92 10.25 -8.91
C TYR A 83 -4.70 10.52 -9.79
N ALA A 84 -3.55 10.79 -9.18
CA ALA A 84 -2.26 10.93 -9.87
C ALA A 84 -1.39 9.70 -9.64
N PRO A 85 -1.46 8.64 -10.46
CA PRO A 85 -0.85 7.34 -10.17
C PRO A 85 0.64 7.43 -9.90
N TYR A 86 1.37 8.17 -10.69
CA TYR A 86 2.83 8.25 -10.64
C TYR A 86 3.37 9.38 -9.76
N GLN A 87 2.54 10.08 -9.02
CA GLN A 87 2.98 10.95 -7.92
C GLN A 87 3.41 10.13 -6.70
N PHE A 88 2.80 8.98 -6.46
CA PHE A 88 3.09 8.11 -5.33
C PHE A 88 3.81 6.83 -5.78
N TYR A 89 3.33 6.17 -6.86
CA TYR A 89 3.82 4.87 -7.32
C TYR A 89 4.91 4.97 -8.41
N PHE A 90 5.35 3.86 -8.88
CA PHE A 90 6.67 3.53 -9.44
C PHE A 90 6.71 3.78 -10.95
N LEU A 91 7.15 4.95 -11.33
CA LEU A 91 7.26 5.36 -12.73
C LEU A 91 8.28 4.53 -13.56
N PRO A 92 9.51 4.16 -13.09
CA PRO A 92 10.50 3.51 -13.96
C PRO A 92 10.07 2.16 -14.55
N PRO A 93 9.47 1.22 -13.81
CA PRO A 93 8.98 -0.02 -14.42
C PRO A 93 7.92 0.23 -15.51
N SER A 94 6.99 1.17 -15.27
CA SER A 94 5.95 1.54 -16.23
C SER A 94 6.55 2.18 -17.49
N LEU A 95 7.53 3.08 -17.34
CA LEU A 95 8.28 3.66 -18.48
C LEU A 95 9.03 2.59 -19.26
N ALA A 96 9.62 1.61 -18.57
CA ALA A 96 10.31 0.51 -19.23
C ALA A 96 9.34 -0.37 -20.04
N ILE A 97 8.13 -0.62 -19.53
CA ILE A 97 7.08 -1.34 -20.25
C ILE A 97 6.65 -0.54 -21.49
N VAL A 98 6.33 0.74 -21.34
CA VAL A 98 5.94 1.60 -22.45
C VAL A 98 7.07 1.70 -23.50
N GLY A 99 8.32 1.96 -23.07
CA GLY A 99 9.46 2.05 -23.94
C GLY A 99 9.72 0.75 -24.73
N LEU A 100 9.68 -0.40 -24.05
CA LEU A 100 9.84 -1.69 -24.71
C LEU A 100 8.63 -2.02 -25.61
N GLY A 101 7.44 -1.55 -25.20
CA GLY A 101 6.19 -1.69 -25.94
C GLY A 101 6.16 -0.96 -27.28
N THR A 102 7.12 -0.06 -27.56
CA THR A 102 7.30 0.56 -28.90
C THR A 102 7.94 -0.40 -29.92
N ILE A 103 8.59 -1.47 -29.44
CA ILE A 103 9.36 -2.41 -30.28
C ILE A 103 8.65 -3.77 -30.34
N ILE A 104 8.02 -4.21 -29.24
CA ILE A 104 7.33 -5.49 -29.14
C ILE A 104 5.92 -5.27 -28.57
N PRO A 105 4.98 -6.25 -28.73
CA PRO A 105 3.64 -6.13 -28.14
C PRO A 105 3.70 -5.79 -26.65
N ILE A 106 2.88 -4.85 -26.19
CA ILE A 106 2.92 -4.30 -24.82
C ILE A 106 2.72 -5.37 -23.75
N ASN A 107 1.88 -6.40 -24.02
CA ASN A 107 1.68 -7.52 -23.11
C ASN A 107 2.98 -8.32 -22.90
N ILE A 108 3.79 -8.50 -23.95
CA ILE A 108 5.09 -9.16 -23.86
C ILE A 108 6.08 -8.25 -23.12
N ALA A 109 6.11 -6.96 -23.43
CA ALA A 109 6.91 -5.97 -22.72
C ALA A 109 6.60 -5.98 -21.21
N PHE A 110 5.30 -5.99 -20.86
CA PHE A 110 4.82 -6.10 -19.49
C PHE A 110 5.37 -7.36 -18.80
N LYS A 111 5.20 -8.53 -19.43
CA LYS A 111 5.69 -9.81 -18.88
C LYS A 111 7.20 -9.79 -18.64
N LEU A 112 7.99 -9.29 -19.59
CA LEU A 112 9.45 -9.19 -19.47
C LEU A 112 9.87 -8.29 -18.31
N ILE A 113 9.22 -7.16 -18.13
CA ILE A 113 9.53 -6.23 -17.03
C ILE A 113 9.09 -6.82 -15.69
N THR A 114 7.94 -7.51 -15.61
CA THR A 114 7.51 -8.15 -14.37
C THR A 114 8.49 -9.21 -13.87
N VAL A 115 9.14 -9.96 -14.74
CA VAL A 115 10.12 -10.98 -14.34
C VAL A 115 11.54 -10.42 -14.17
N SER A 116 11.80 -9.19 -14.61
CA SER A 116 13.16 -8.63 -14.67
C SER A 116 13.87 -8.61 -13.30
N GLY A 117 13.15 -8.29 -12.22
CA GLY A 117 13.70 -8.31 -10.86
C GLY A 117 14.11 -9.71 -10.40
N THR A 118 13.33 -10.72 -10.75
CA THR A 118 13.63 -12.14 -10.47
C THR A 118 14.92 -12.57 -11.19
N PHE A 119 15.05 -12.22 -12.47
CA PHE A 119 16.26 -12.55 -13.24
C PHE A 119 17.47 -11.69 -12.88
N LEU A 120 17.25 -10.49 -12.34
CA LEU A 120 18.34 -9.62 -11.85
C LEU A 120 18.98 -10.16 -10.56
N LEU A 121 18.24 -10.81 -9.66
CA LEU A 121 18.70 -11.12 -8.31
C LEU A 121 19.92 -12.05 -8.26
N PRO A 122 20.06 -13.13 -9.07
CA PRO A 122 21.30 -13.92 -9.14
C PRO A 122 22.53 -13.10 -9.52
N LEU A 123 22.40 -12.20 -10.47
CA LEU A 123 23.46 -11.27 -10.85
C LEU A 123 23.74 -10.26 -9.74
N ALA A 124 22.70 -9.72 -9.11
CA ALA A 124 22.82 -8.78 -8.01
C ALA A 124 23.57 -9.39 -6.82
N SER A 125 23.26 -10.65 -6.48
CA SER A 125 23.96 -11.41 -5.45
C SER A 125 25.46 -11.60 -5.77
N LEU A 126 25.77 -11.98 -7.02
CA LEU A 126 27.14 -12.11 -7.50
C LEU A 126 27.91 -10.78 -7.38
N LEU A 127 27.28 -9.68 -7.82
CA LEU A 127 27.89 -8.34 -7.78
C LEU A 127 28.07 -7.86 -6.34
N ALA A 128 27.10 -8.14 -5.46
CA ALA A 128 27.18 -7.78 -4.05
C ALA A 128 28.36 -8.49 -3.36
N LEU A 129 28.53 -9.79 -3.55
CA LEU A 129 29.64 -10.55 -2.98
C LEU A 129 30.99 -10.10 -3.53
N ARG A 130 31.06 -9.77 -4.83
CA ARG A 130 32.27 -9.13 -5.39
C ARG A 130 32.56 -7.79 -4.75
N GLY A 131 31.50 -7.01 -4.49
CA GLY A 131 31.58 -5.72 -3.78
C GLY A 131 32.10 -5.89 -2.35
N LEU A 132 31.65 -6.93 -1.66
CA LEU A 132 32.12 -7.29 -0.30
C LEU A 132 33.57 -7.81 -0.27
N GLY A 133 34.19 -8.03 -1.43
CA GLY A 133 35.61 -8.43 -1.55
C GLY A 133 35.83 -9.92 -1.73
N TYR A 134 34.78 -10.72 -1.91
CA TYR A 134 34.94 -12.16 -2.12
C TYR A 134 35.46 -12.49 -3.53
N GLY A 135 36.41 -13.41 -3.58
CA GLY A 135 36.93 -13.97 -4.83
C GLY A 135 36.20 -15.25 -5.26
N PHE A 136 36.57 -15.75 -6.45
CA PHE A 136 36.10 -17.05 -6.94
C PHE A 136 36.40 -18.16 -5.91
N PRO A 137 35.44 -19.11 -5.67
CA PRO A 137 34.14 -19.31 -6.35
C PRO A 137 32.93 -18.67 -5.66
N VAL A 138 33.11 -17.91 -4.57
CA VAL A 138 32.07 -17.44 -3.67
C VAL A 138 30.99 -16.59 -4.35
N PRO A 139 31.32 -15.62 -5.23
CA PRO A 139 30.28 -14.87 -5.95
C PRO A 139 29.34 -15.72 -6.81
N ALA A 140 29.90 -16.79 -7.41
CA ALA A 140 29.08 -17.72 -8.19
C ALA A 140 28.13 -18.54 -7.32
N LEU A 141 28.58 -18.96 -6.12
CA LEU A 141 27.72 -19.60 -5.13
C LEU A 141 26.57 -18.67 -4.69
N GLY A 142 26.86 -17.38 -4.50
CA GLY A 142 25.84 -16.40 -4.17
C GLY A 142 24.74 -16.27 -5.21
N ALA A 143 25.10 -16.34 -6.50
CA ALA A 143 24.11 -16.34 -7.57
C ALA A 143 23.14 -17.54 -7.46
N VAL A 144 23.64 -18.72 -7.14
CA VAL A 144 22.80 -19.92 -6.96
C VAL A 144 22.03 -19.87 -5.64
N ALA A 145 22.64 -19.42 -4.56
CA ALA A 145 22.00 -19.34 -3.25
C ALA A 145 20.81 -18.36 -3.24
N SER A 146 20.84 -17.34 -4.12
CA SER A 146 19.70 -16.43 -4.29
C SER A 146 18.43 -17.14 -4.76
N LEU A 147 18.52 -18.32 -5.38
CA LEU A 147 17.37 -19.13 -5.75
C LEU A 147 16.57 -19.59 -4.53
N ALA A 148 17.21 -19.86 -3.40
CA ALA A 148 16.49 -20.22 -2.17
C ALA A 148 15.58 -19.07 -1.67
N PHE A 149 15.99 -17.82 -1.88
CA PHE A 149 15.14 -16.67 -1.60
C PHE A 149 14.04 -16.51 -2.66
N LEU A 150 14.38 -16.61 -3.93
CA LEU A 150 13.43 -16.46 -5.03
C LEU A 150 12.30 -17.48 -4.94
N PHE A 151 12.61 -18.74 -4.66
CA PHE A 151 11.64 -19.83 -4.54
C PHE A 151 11.10 -20.02 -3.12
N ASN A 152 11.22 -18.99 -2.28
CA ASN A 152 10.59 -18.98 -0.97
C ASN A 152 9.07 -18.85 -1.12
N GLU A 153 8.32 -19.91 -0.81
CA GLU A 153 6.87 -19.98 -0.84
C GLU A 153 6.19 -19.59 0.49
N GLY A 154 6.94 -19.10 1.46
CA GLY A 154 6.42 -18.76 2.80
C GLY A 154 5.55 -17.50 2.82
N ASN A 155 5.64 -16.66 1.79
CA ASN A 155 4.85 -15.46 1.66
C ASN A 155 4.72 -15.02 0.21
N SER A 156 3.65 -14.25 -0.09
CA SER A 156 3.40 -13.69 -1.42
C SER A 156 3.17 -12.17 -1.40
N MET A 157 3.33 -11.52 -0.25
CA MET A 157 3.05 -10.09 -0.09
C MET A 157 4.23 -9.28 0.47
N TRP A 158 5.32 -9.94 0.86
CA TRP A 158 6.44 -9.24 1.50
C TRP A 158 7.36 -8.56 0.50
N GLY A 159 7.49 -9.13 -0.70
CA GLY A 159 8.25 -8.60 -1.82
C GLY A 159 9.56 -9.34 -2.06
N GLY A 160 10.08 -9.22 -3.28
CA GLY A 160 11.41 -9.72 -3.71
C GLY A 160 11.49 -11.18 -4.15
N ASN A 161 10.65 -12.08 -3.61
CA ASN A 161 10.55 -13.48 -4.04
C ASN A 161 9.60 -13.66 -5.25
N ILE A 162 9.59 -14.83 -5.85
CA ILE A 162 8.72 -15.13 -7.00
C ILE A 162 7.24 -15.01 -6.63
N PRO A 163 6.72 -15.59 -5.53
CA PRO A 163 5.33 -15.42 -5.15
C PRO A 163 4.88 -13.97 -5.04
N SER A 164 5.68 -13.11 -4.43
CA SER A 164 5.35 -11.67 -4.36
C SER A 164 5.39 -10.99 -5.73
N THR A 165 6.32 -11.37 -6.59
CA THR A 165 6.38 -10.89 -7.98
C THR A 165 5.13 -11.28 -8.76
N LEU A 166 4.65 -12.53 -8.59
CA LEU A 166 3.44 -13.04 -9.23
C LEU A 166 2.16 -12.41 -8.65
N ALA A 167 2.19 -12.01 -7.39
CA ALA A 167 1.10 -11.25 -6.78
C ALA A 167 1.00 -9.79 -7.27
N GLY A 168 2.02 -9.25 -7.98
CA GLY A 168 2.03 -7.91 -8.53
C GLY A 168 3.15 -6.99 -8.00
N GLU A 169 3.98 -7.47 -7.05
CA GLU A 169 5.05 -6.69 -6.42
C GLU A 169 6.34 -6.66 -7.26
N PHE A 170 6.23 -6.67 -8.59
CA PHE A 170 7.37 -6.74 -9.51
C PHE A 170 8.27 -5.50 -9.43
N ALA A 171 7.69 -4.33 -9.17
CA ALA A 171 8.46 -3.10 -8.97
C ALA A 171 9.37 -3.20 -7.75
N PHE A 172 8.88 -3.79 -6.65
CA PHE A 172 9.69 -4.10 -5.46
C PHE A 172 10.79 -5.11 -5.79
N SER A 173 10.49 -6.16 -6.55
CA SER A 173 11.49 -7.18 -6.91
C SER A 173 12.65 -6.60 -7.73
N LEU A 174 12.37 -5.68 -8.65
CA LEU A 174 13.39 -4.96 -9.41
C LEU A 174 14.22 -4.04 -8.49
N ALA A 175 13.54 -3.25 -7.65
CA ALA A 175 14.17 -2.37 -6.66
C ALA A 175 15.04 -3.15 -5.67
N PHE A 176 14.61 -4.33 -5.27
CA PHE A 176 15.33 -5.23 -4.37
C PHE A 176 16.66 -5.70 -4.96
N GLY A 177 16.68 -6.12 -6.21
CA GLY A 177 17.92 -6.47 -6.91
C GLY A 177 18.91 -5.30 -6.97
N LEU A 178 18.41 -4.08 -7.24
CA LEU A 178 19.22 -2.85 -7.22
C LEU A 178 19.76 -2.54 -5.81
N ALA A 179 18.93 -2.72 -4.77
CA ALA A 179 19.35 -2.54 -3.37
C ALA A 179 20.46 -3.51 -2.98
N VAL A 180 20.40 -4.77 -3.43
CA VAL A 180 21.44 -5.78 -3.21
C VAL A 180 22.74 -5.39 -3.93
N ILE A 181 22.68 -4.90 -5.17
CA ILE A 181 23.87 -4.38 -5.88
C ILE A 181 24.47 -3.20 -5.12
N PHE A 182 23.61 -2.27 -4.66
CA PHE A 182 24.06 -1.12 -3.89
C PHE A 182 24.74 -1.55 -2.59
N PHE A 183 24.17 -2.50 -1.86
CA PHE A 183 24.69 -2.99 -0.58
C PHE A 183 26.17 -3.46 -0.68
N GLY A 184 26.48 -4.31 -1.65
CA GLY A 184 27.87 -4.73 -1.86
C GLY A 184 28.73 -3.64 -2.51
N GLY A 185 28.14 -2.87 -3.42
CA GLY A 185 28.82 -1.77 -4.11
C GLY A 185 29.31 -0.66 -3.17
N VAL A 186 28.48 -0.29 -2.17
CA VAL A 186 28.85 0.77 -1.20
C VAL A 186 29.98 0.32 -0.28
N TYR A 187 30.03 -0.96 0.10
CA TYR A 187 31.16 -1.51 0.85
C TYR A 187 32.48 -1.28 0.10
N ARG A 188 32.56 -1.71 -1.17
CA ARG A 188 33.73 -1.50 -2.01
C ARG A 188 34.00 -0.01 -2.26
N GLY A 189 32.94 0.78 -2.46
CA GLY A 189 33.04 2.20 -2.74
C GLY A 189 33.70 2.96 -1.59
N ILE A 190 33.33 2.69 -0.36
CA ILE A 190 33.89 3.30 0.85
C ILE A 190 35.35 2.91 1.03
N GLU A 191 35.71 1.62 0.80
CA GLU A 191 37.10 1.15 0.92
C GLU A 191 38.01 1.79 -0.14
N THR A 192 37.51 1.92 -1.38
CA THR A 192 38.32 2.43 -2.51
C THR A 192 38.20 3.94 -2.74
N GLY A 193 37.20 4.61 -2.14
CA GLY A 193 36.84 6.00 -2.41
C GLY A 193 36.27 6.24 -3.80
N ARG A 194 35.89 5.18 -4.54
CA ARG A 194 35.45 5.25 -5.95
C ARG A 194 33.99 4.85 -6.13
N GLY A 195 33.43 5.06 -7.34
CA GLY A 195 32.13 4.52 -7.75
C GLY A 195 30.92 5.22 -7.15
N TRP A 196 31.07 6.31 -6.41
CA TRP A 196 29.96 6.98 -5.73
C TRP A 196 28.83 7.43 -6.69
N ARG A 197 29.15 7.83 -7.93
CA ARG A 197 28.20 8.26 -8.96
C ARG A 197 27.29 7.10 -9.39
N THR A 198 27.90 5.98 -9.77
CA THR A 198 27.14 4.77 -10.13
C THR A 198 26.27 4.30 -8.98
N LEU A 199 26.78 4.35 -7.76
CA LEU A 199 26.01 3.99 -6.57
C LEU A 199 24.85 4.95 -6.30
N ALA A 200 25.03 6.24 -6.53
CA ALA A 200 23.96 7.22 -6.42
C ALA A 200 22.83 6.96 -7.44
N VAL A 201 23.20 6.63 -8.69
CA VAL A 201 22.23 6.27 -9.74
C VAL A 201 21.51 4.96 -9.40
N VAL A 202 22.23 3.93 -8.98
CA VAL A 202 21.63 2.64 -8.58
C VAL A 202 20.66 2.83 -7.41
N LEU A 203 21.05 3.63 -6.42
CA LEU A 203 20.22 3.93 -5.27
C LEU A 203 18.96 4.74 -5.65
N ALA A 204 19.13 5.75 -6.52
CA ALA A 204 18.01 6.53 -7.02
C ALA A 204 17.01 5.66 -7.81
N LEU A 205 17.49 4.79 -8.70
CA LEU A 205 16.65 3.85 -9.43
C LEU A 205 15.94 2.87 -8.49
N ALA A 206 16.63 2.37 -7.46
CA ALA A 206 16.00 1.52 -6.44
C ALA A 206 14.86 2.27 -5.74
N GLY A 207 15.07 3.55 -5.36
CA GLY A 207 14.06 4.38 -4.71
C GLY A 207 12.87 4.72 -5.61
N LEU A 208 13.12 5.04 -6.87
CA LEU A 208 12.09 5.32 -7.87
C LEU A 208 11.28 4.06 -8.24
N CYS A 209 11.88 2.87 -8.15
CA CYS A 209 11.16 1.62 -8.31
C CYS A 209 10.39 1.22 -7.03
N HIS A 210 10.93 1.49 -5.82
CA HIS A 210 10.20 1.27 -4.57
C HIS A 210 10.88 1.93 -3.37
N PRO A 211 10.21 2.83 -2.60
CA PRO A 211 10.84 3.60 -1.53
C PRO A 211 11.38 2.73 -0.37
N VAL A 212 10.73 1.61 -0.04
CA VAL A 212 11.23 0.73 1.03
C VAL A 212 12.54 0.04 0.63
N ALA A 213 12.73 -0.28 -0.65
CA ALA A 213 14.01 -0.81 -1.13
C ALA A 213 15.15 0.22 -1.00
N PHE A 214 14.83 1.50 -1.24
CA PHE A 214 15.77 2.60 -0.97
C PHE A 214 16.18 2.64 0.50
N LEU A 215 15.22 2.54 1.43
CA LEU A 215 15.50 2.53 2.87
C LEU A 215 16.32 1.29 3.27
N ASN A 216 15.95 0.12 2.80
CA ASN A 216 16.71 -1.12 3.00
C ASN A 216 18.17 -0.99 2.53
N ALA A 217 18.41 -0.26 1.45
CA ALA A 217 19.75 -0.03 0.92
C ALA A 217 20.53 1.02 1.71
N THR A 218 19.87 2.07 2.23
CA THR A 218 20.55 3.23 2.85
C THR A 218 20.93 3.02 4.31
N VAL A 219 20.20 2.18 5.07
CA VAL A 219 20.42 2.03 6.50
C VAL A 219 21.67 1.17 6.84
N PRO A 220 21.93 0.00 6.20
CA PRO A 220 23.11 -0.80 6.52
C PRO A 220 24.46 -0.09 6.37
N PRO A 221 24.70 0.79 5.38
CA PRO A 221 25.96 1.52 5.27
C PRO A 221 26.31 2.44 6.45
N LEU A 222 25.38 2.70 7.35
CA LEU A 222 25.65 3.42 8.60
C LEU A 222 26.70 2.66 9.46
N PHE A 223 26.89 1.36 9.24
CA PHE A 223 27.99 0.57 9.81
C PHE A 223 29.35 1.28 9.71
N PHE A 224 29.61 1.92 8.59
CA PHE A 224 30.89 2.59 8.35
C PHE A 224 31.08 3.87 9.17
N LEU A 225 30.01 4.42 9.73
CA LEU A 225 30.07 5.57 10.63
C LEU A 225 30.47 5.19 12.07
N LEU A 226 30.48 3.88 12.37
CA LEU A 226 30.99 3.39 13.65
C LEU A 226 32.54 3.42 13.70
N ASP A 227 33.22 3.46 12.55
CA ASP A 227 34.69 3.58 12.45
C ASP A 227 35.13 5.01 12.74
N ARG A 228 35.49 5.28 13.99
CA ARG A 228 35.88 6.61 14.45
C ARG A 228 37.04 7.22 13.65
N GLN A 229 38.04 6.41 13.31
CA GLN A 229 39.22 6.91 12.60
C GLN A 229 38.90 7.36 11.16
N ARG A 230 37.90 6.75 10.54
CA ARG A 230 37.50 7.02 9.17
C ARG A 230 36.15 7.73 9.08
N PHE A 231 35.59 8.21 10.19
CA PHE A 231 34.24 8.76 10.29
C PHE A 231 33.99 9.89 9.27
N ALA A 232 34.81 10.94 9.29
CA ALA A 232 34.63 12.10 8.40
C ALA A 232 34.74 11.72 6.91
N ARG A 233 35.66 10.80 6.57
CA ARG A 233 35.83 10.29 5.21
C ARG A 233 34.61 9.49 4.77
N ASN A 234 34.16 8.57 5.60
CA ASN A 234 33.02 7.69 5.31
C ASN A 234 31.72 8.51 5.23
N LEU A 235 31.51 9.44 6.15
CA LEU A 235 30.37 10.36 6.13
C LEU A 235 30.31 11.18 4.83
N ARG A 236 31.43 11.79 4.42
CA ARG A 236 31.49 12.52 3.14
C ARG A 236 31.19 11.66 1.93
N TYR A 237 31.65 10.40 1.94
CA TYR A 237 31.37 9.46 0.86
C TYR A 237 29.88 9.14 0.81
N LEU A 238 29.28 8.78 1.94
CA LEU A 238 27.85 8.46 2.02
C LEU A 238 26.98 9.68 1.69
N LEU A 239 27.33 10.86 2.19
CA LEU A 239 26.60 12.10 1.87
C LEU A 239 26.62 12.39 0.36
N ARG A 240 27.75 12.19 -0.33
CA ARG A 240 27.80 12.34 -1.79
C ARG A 240 26.86 11.37 -2.49
N VAL A 241 26.83 10.11 -2.08
CA VAL A 241 25.94 9.10 -2.66
C VAL A 241 24.48 9.46 -2.38
N TYR A 242 24.15 9.73 -1.12
CA TYR A 242 22.75 9.92 -0.69
C TYR A 242 22.15 11.23 -1.20
N VAL A 243 22.88 12.34 -1.07
CA VAL A 243 22.41 13.64 -1.58
C VAL A 243 22.21 13.58 -3.10
N THR A 244 23.16 12.97 -3.82
CA THR A 244 23.02 12.82 -5.27
C THR A 244 21.82 11.92 -5.61
N ALA A 245 21.61 10.81 -4.92
CA ALA A 245 20.47 9.95 -5.14
C ALA A 245 19.14 10.67 -4.85
N VAL A 246 19.05 11.41 -3.75
CA VAL A 246 17.88 12.24 -3.40
C VAL A 246 17.61 13.30 -4.46
N LEU A 247 18.66 13.99 -4.93
CA LEU A 247 18.53 14.98 -6.01
C LEU A 247 18.04 14.33 -7.31
N LEU A 248 18.59 13.17 -7.70
CA LEU A 248 18.15 12.44 -8.89
C LEU A 248 16.68 11.99 -8.81
N MET A 249 16.17 11.73 -7.62
CA MET A 249 14.76 11.42 -7.37
C MET A 249 13.90 12.67 -7.18
N GLY A 250 14.47 13.88 -7.23
CA GLY A 250 13.83 15.12 -6.83
C GLY A 250 12.48 15.37 -7.49
N PHE A 251 12.36 15.11 -8.81
CA PHE A 251 11.14 15.31 -9.59
C PHE A 251 9.94 14.51 -9.03
N TRP A 252 10.20 13.42 -8.34
CA TRP A 252 9.20 12.55 -7.72
C TRP A 252 9.12 12.77 -6.22
N LEU A 253 10.26 12.77 -5.53
CA LEU A 253 10.32 12.78 -4.06
C LEU A 253 9.84 14.09 -3.45
N PHE A 254 10.21 15.25 -4.01
CA PHE A 254 9.83 16.54 -3.42
C PHE A 254 8.34 16.82 -3.55
N PRO A 255 7.70 16.61 -4.73
CA PRO A 255 6.25 16.68 -4.83
C PRO A 255 5.53 15.67 -3.93
N LEU A 256 6.03 14.42 -3.85
CA LEU A 256 5.46 13.39 -2.97
C LEU A 256 5.45 13.86 -1.52
N MET A 257 6.58 14.32 -0.99
CA MET A 257 6.69 14.76 0.40
C MET A 257 5.81 15.97 0.72
N ALA A 258 5.72 16.93 -0.21
CA ALA A 258 4.88 18.10 -0.03
C ALA A 258 3.37 17.79 -0.10
N LYS A 259 2.98 16.77 -0.85
CA LYS A 259 1.58 16.42 -1.12
C LYS A 259 1.12 15.14 -0.44
N ILE A 260 1.95 14.53 0.41
CA ILE A 260 1.63 13.27 1.11
C ILE A 260 0.34 13.36 1.95
N GLY A 261 -0.04 14.58 2.37
CA GLY A 261 -1.30 14.86 3.02
C GLY A 261 -2.54 14.50 2.20
N TYR A 262 -2.43 14.43 0.87
CA TYR A 262 -3.50 14.07 -0.06
C TYR A 262 -3.43 12.62 -0.54
N ALA A 263 -2.61 11.79 0.09
CA ALA A 263 -2.55 10.35 -0.10
C ALA A 263 -3.23 9.60 1.06
N THR A 264 -3.59 8.35 0.85
CA THR A 264 -4.15 7.48 1.89
C THR A 264 -3.05 6.68 2.56
N SER A 265 -2.89 6.85 3.88
CA SER A 265 -1.95 6.04 4.65
C SER A 265 -2.51 4.65 4.89
N ILE A 266 -1.70 3.62 4.65
CA ILE A 266 -2.02 2.24 4.97
C ILE A 266 -1.05 1.78 6.05
N ASN A 267 -1.53 1.73 7.27
CA ASN A 267 -0.77 1.29 8.44
C ASN A 267 -1.15 -0.14 8.78
N TRP A 268 -0.90 -1.07 7.86
CA TRP A 268 -1.04 -2.48 8.17
C TRP A 268 0.08 -2.91 9.10
N THR A 269 -0.28 -3.55 10.20
CA THR A 269 0.67 -4.22 11.09
C THR A 269 0.59 -5.71 10.84
N TRP A 270 1.72 -6.32 10.50
CA TRP A 270 1.78 -7.74 10.27
C TRP A 270 2.00 -8.48 11.58
N HIS A 271 1.11 -9.41 11.89
CA HIS A 271 1.23 -10.29 13.05
C HIS A 271 1.72 -11.67 12.63
N PHE A 272 2.96 -11.99 12.95
CA PHE A 272 3.49 -13.33 12.70
C PHE A 272 2.75 -14.37 13.53
N GLN A 273 2.10 -15.30 12.85
CA GLN A 273 1.43 -16.43 13.51
C GLN A 273 2.41 -17.54 13.91
N SER A 274 3.54 -17.63 13.17
CA SER A 274 4.57 -18.62 13.40
C SER A 274 5.94 -18.10 12.96
N TRP A 275 7.00 -18.51 13.67
CA TRP A 275 8.38 -18.28 13.23
C TRP A 275 8.68 -18.86 11.84
N ARG A 276 7.89 -19.84 11.37
CA ARG A 276 8.01 -20.45 10.04
C ARG A 276 7.64 -19.49 8.90
N GLU A 277 6.91 -18.44 9.17
CA GLU A 277 6.68 -17.37 8.19
C GLU A 277 7.97 -16.61 7.90
N ILE A 278 8.75 -16.32 8.94
CA ILE A 278 10.05 -15.62 8.82
C ILE A 278 11.10 -16.56 8.23
N LEU A 279 11.11 -17.82 8.67
CA LEU A 279 12.08 -18.85 8.25
C LEU A 279 11.35 -20.06 7.65
N PRO A 280 10.82 -19.95 6.44
CA PRO A 280 10.18 -21.04 5.72
C PRO A 280 11.20 -22.13 5.42
N LYS A 281 10.71 -23.35 5.18
CA LYS A 281 11.50 -24.58 5.06
C LYS A 281 12.75 -24.42 4.17
N VAL A 282 12.59 -23.72 3.05
CA VAL A 282 13.70 -23.52 2.08
C VAL A 282 14.85 -22.70 2.67
N LEU A 283 14.60 -21.80 3.63
CA LEU A 283 15.58 -20.93 4.26
C LEU A 283 16.17 -21.51 5.54
N GLN A 284 15.59 -22.55 6.16
CA GLN A 284 16.03 -23.06 7.46
C GLN A 284 17.49 -23.54 7.49
N PRO A 285 18.00 -24.32 6.51
CA PRO A 285 19.41 -24.70 6.52
C PRO A 285 20.36 -23.50 6.40
N ILE A 286 19.94 -22.49 5.63
CA ILE A 286 20.69 -21.25 5.46
C ILE A 286 20.72 -20.44 6.75
N ALA A 287 19.61 -20.41 7.48
CA ALA A 287 19.53 -19.72 8.78
C ALA A 287 20.49 -20.31 9.81
N VAL A 288 20.65 -21.63 9.82
CA VAL A 288 21.63 -22.29 10.71
C VAL A 288 23.05 -21.84 10.38
N LEU A 289 23.43 -21.86 9.09
CA LEU A 289 24.78 -21.40 8.65
C LEU A 289 24.98 -19.92 8.98
N ALA A 290 23.96 -19.08 8.77
CA ALA A 290 24.02 -17.66 9.08
C ALA A 290 24.17 -17.41 10.59
N ALA A 291 23.48 -18.18 11.44
CA ALA A 291 23.61 -18.08 12.89
C ALA A 291 25.02 -18.49 13.37
N LEU A 292 25.61 -19.54 12.79
CA LEU A 292 26.98 -19.95 13.07
C LEU A 292 27.99 -18.86 12.66
N ASP A 293 27.79 -18.24 11.50
CA ASP A 293 28.68 -17.14 11.06
C ASP A 293 28.47 -15.88 11.91
N ALA A 294 27.23 -15.56 12.29
CA ALA A 294 26.94 -14.45 13.20
C ALA A 294 27.71 -14.61 14.51
N LEU A 295 27.68 -15.79 15.11
CA LEU A 295 28.46 -16.08 16.31
C LEU A 295 29.97 -15.94 16.05
N TRP A 296 30.46 -16.47 14.93
CA TRP A 296 31.87 -16.39 14.56
C TRP A 296 32.36 -14.95 14.41
N VAL A 297 31.64 -14.10 13.69
CA VAL A 297 32.06 -12.73 13.43
C VAL A 297 31.94 -11.81 14.65
N ILE A 298 31.08 -12.17 15.62
CA ILE A 298 30.98 -11.49 16.93
C ILE A 298 32.17 -11.88 17.81
N VAL A 299 32.47 -13.19 17.95
CA VAL A 299 33.52 -13.70 18.83
C VAL A 299 34.92 -13.37 18.32
N ARG A 300 35.09 -13.30 16.98
CA ARG A 300 36.39 -13.03 16.34
C ARG A 300 36.36 -11.77 15.47
N PRO A 301 36.32 -10.56 16.03
CA PRO A 301 36.23 -9.31 15.27
C PRO A 301 37.57 -8.92 14.64
N THR A 302 37.93 -9.56 13.54
CA THR A 302 39.17 -9.30 12.78
C THR A 302 38.90 -8.51 11.50
N PRO A 303 39.91 -7.96 10.81
CA PRO A 303 39.70 -7.38 9.47
C PRO A 303 39.09 -8.36 8.47
N ALA A 304 39.44 -9.65 8.56
CA ALA A 304 38.87 -10.71 7.70
C ALA A 304 37.39 -10.98 7.95
N THR A 305 36.85 -10.65 9.13
CA THR A 305 35.42 -10.79 9.45
C THR A 305 34.61 -9.51 9.23
N ARG A 306 35.23 -8.43 8.66
CA ARG A 306 34.56 -7.13 8.52
C ARG A 306 33.35 -7.17 7.59
N ALA A 307 33.43 -7.94 6.51
CA ALA A 307 32.32 -8.10 5.58
C ALA A 307 31.13 -8.80 6.26
N GLY A 308 31.37 -9.93 6.96
CA GLY A 308 30.31 -10.62 7.72
C GLY A 308 29.70 -9.73 8.81
N ARG A 309 30.51 -8.94 9.53
CA ARG A 309 29.99 -7.97 10.52
C ARG A 309 29.13 -6.87 9.87
N TYR A 310 29.47 -6.40 8.68
CA TYR A 310 28.67 -5.47 7.92
C TYR A 310 27.32 -6.09 7.52
N VAL A 311 27.32 -7.34 7.05
CA VAL A 311 26.09 -8.07 6.72
C VAL A 311 25.23 -8.27 7.97
N LEU A 312 25.83 -8.72 9.08
CA LEU A 312 25.14 -8.90 10.36
C LEU A 312 24.53 -7.58 10.87
N PHE A 313 25.30 -6.50 10.82
CA PHE A 313 24.79 -5.16 11.14
C PHE A 313 23.59 -4.80 10.25
N GLY A 314 23.66 -5.10 8.97
CA GLY A 314 22.55 -4.92 8.03
C GLY A 314 21.27 -5.66 8.47
N ILE A 315 21.39 -6.92 8.91
CA ILE A 315 20.26 -7.69 9.45
C ILE A 315 19.67 -7.00 10.68
N VAL A 316 20.49 -6.59 11.61
CA VAL A 316 20.07 -5.95 12.87
C VAL A 316 19.33 -4.63 12.59
N VAL A 317 19.92 -3.74 11.76
CA VAL A 317 19.28 -2.44 11.49
C VAL A 317 18.03 -2.57 10.64
N THR A 318 17.94 -3.59 9.80
CA THR A 318 16.72 -3.90 9.05
C THR A 318 15.61 -4.40 9.98
N ALA A 319 15.94 -5.23 10.97
CA ALA A 319 15.00 -5.65 12.01
C ALA A 319 14.54 -4.45 12.86
N ILE A 320 15.43 -3.53 13.19
CA ILE A 320 15.09 -2.27 13.87
C ILE A 320 14.16 -1.43 13.03
N ALA A 321 14.44 -1.31 11.72
CA ALA A 321 13.59 -0.58 10.77
C ALA A 321 12.20 -1.19 10.66
N PHE A 322 12.06 -2.52 10.69
CA PHE A 322 10.79 -3.24 10.76
C PHE A 322 9.91 -2.70 11.89
N TYR A 323 10.41 -2.67 13.14
CA TYR A 323 9.65 -2.22 14.30
C TYR A 323 9.34 -0.71 14.31
N ASN A 324 10.03 0.10 13.50
CA ASN A 324 9.82 1.54 13.42
C ASN A 324 9.03 1.97 12.17
N ALA A 325 8.82 1.09 11.21
CA ALA A 325 8.24 1.43 9.92
C ALA A 325 6.82 2.01 10.02
N THR A 326 5.95 1.40 10.83
CA THR A 326 4.55 1.82 11.00
C THR A 326 4.42 3.20 11.62
N SER A 327 5.36 3.62 12.48
CA SER A 327 5.34 4.95 13.07
C SER A 327 5.59 6.07 12.06
N VAL A 328 6.15 5.73 10.89
CA VAL A 328 6.36 6.66 9.77
C VAL A 328 5.43 6.35 8.57
N GLY A 329 4.41 5.51 8.77
CA GLY A 329 3.40 5.21 7.77
C GLY A 329 3.87 4.25 6.67
N LEU A 330 4.89 3.43 6.94
CA LEU A 330 5.42 2.43 6.02
C LEU A 330 4.99 1.02 6.43
N PRO A 331 4.72 0.12 5.48
CA PRO A 331 4.43 -1.28 5.77
C PRO A 331 5.70 -1.98 6.25
N GLU A 332 5.74 -2.36 7.54
CA GLU A 332 6.91 -2.97 8.20
C GLU A 332 7.34 -4.28 7.55
N ILE A 333 6.39 -5.05 7.04
CA ILE A 333 6.66 -6.37 6.46
C ILE A 333 7.62 -6.30 5.25
N ARG A 334 7.69 -5.15 4.58
CA ARG A 334 8.58 -4.92 3.43
C ARG A 334 10.08 -4.90 3.79
N PHE A 335 10.41 -4.86 5.09
CA PHE A 335 11.80 -4.95 5.56
C PHE A 335 12.26 -6.41 5.74
N ALA A 336 11.35 -7.33 6.07
CA ALA A 336 11.67 -8.73 6.33
C ALA A 336 12.43 -9.44 5.18
N PRO A 337 12.05 -9.29 3.90
CA PRO A 337 12.78 -9.93 2.78
C PRO A 337 14.24 -9.54 2.70
N PHE A 338 14.58 -8.29 3.02
CA PHE A 338 15.96 -7.83 2.95
C PHE A 338 16.81 -8.49 4.05
N ALA A 339 16.26 -8.63 5.28
CA ALA A 339 16.90 -9.38 6.35
C ALA A 339 17.08 -10.85 5.97
N GLN A 340 16.09 -11.50 5.36
CA GLN A 340 16.19 -12.89 4.86
C GLN A 340 17.30 -13.03 3.81
N PHE A 341 17.43 -12.07 2.90
CA PHE A 341 18.47 -12.10 1.88
C PHE A 341 19.88 -11.85 2.45
N LEU A 342 20.01 -10.91 3.37
CA LEU A 342 21.26 -10.67 4.09
C LEU A 342 21.69 -11.91 4.91
N MET A 343 20.76 -12.67 5.45
CA MET A 343 21.01 -13.96 6.10
C MET A 343 21.65 -14.96 5.10
N ILE A 344 21.23 -14.98 3.84
CA ILE A 344 21.88 -15.80 2.79
C ILE A 344 23.33 -15.34 2.59
N LEU A 345 23.56 -14.03 2.49
CA LEU A 345 24.92 -13.50 2.33
C LEU A 345 25.81 -13.83 3.53
N LEU A 346 25.26 -13.84 4.74
CA LEU A 346 25.97 -14.20 5.96
C LEU A 346 26.31 -15.70 5.98
N ALA A 347 25.39 -16.57 5.56
CA ALA A 347 25.66 -18.00 5.40
C ALA A 347 26.78 -18.26 4.38
N ILE A 348 26.80 -17.48 3.29
CA ILE A 348 27.87 -17.56 2.29
C ILE A 348 29.22 -17.06 2.83
N ASP A 349 29.25 -16.11 3.74
CA ASP A 349 30.49 -15.69 4.43
C ASP A 349 31.11 -16.87 5.19
N LEU A 350 30.29 -17.64 5.93
CA LEU A 350 30.78 -18.87 6.57
C LEU A 350 31.35 -19.87 5.57
N VAL A 351 30.59 -20.14 4.48
CA VAL A 351 31.02 -21.04 3.42
C VAL A 351 32.34 -20.56 2.78
N ALA A 352 32.48 -19.24 2.57
CA ALA A 352 33.71 -18.66 2.02
C ALA A 352 34.92 -18.92 2.92
N ARG A 353 34.77 -18.83 4.24
CA ARG A 353 35.83 -19.15 5.21
C ARG A 353 36.23 -20.62 5.18
N LEU A 354 35.24 -21.51 5.13
CA LEU A 354 35.45 -22.95 5.07
C LEU A 354 36.15 -23.35 3.76
N LEU A 355 35.67 -22.81 2.62
CA LEU A 355 36.28 -23.03 1.31
C LEU A 355 37.71 -22.47 1.21
N GLY A 356 37.99 -21.35 1.88
CA GLY A 356 39.34 -20.78 1.94
C GLY A 356 40.39 -21.70 2.54
N GLN A 357 40.00 -22.75 3.25
CA GLN A 357 40.88 -23.77 3.84
C GLN A 357 41.13 -25.00 2.90
N VAL A 358 40.39 -25.06 1.80
CA VAL A 358 40.40 -26.20 0.87
C VAL A 358 41.21 -25.88 -0.38
N ARG A 359 42.25 -26.70 -0.69
CA ARG A 359 43.11 -26.49 -1.87
C ARG A 359 42.36 -26.53 -3.20
N ALA A 360 41.34 -27.35 -3.33
CA ALA A 360 40.50 -27.50 -4.53
C ALA A 360 39.08 -26.97 -4.33
N ALA A 361 38.92 -25.75 -3.80
CA ALA A 361 37.64 -25.14 -3.41
C ALA A 361 36.55 -25.12 -4.50
N ALA A 362 36.92 -25.25 -5.78
CA ALA A 362 35.95 -25.24 -6.88
C ALA A 362 35.03 -26.49 -6.87
N LEU A 363 35.54 -27.67 -6.51
CA LEU A 363 34.75 -28.92 -6.48
C LEU A 363 33.67 -28.89 -5.38
N PRO A 364 34.00 -28.63 -4.09
CA PRO A 364 32.97 -28.53 -3.06
C PRO A 364 32.03 -27.36 -3.30
N ALA A 365 32.50 -26.28 -3.93
CA ALA A 365 31.61 -25.18 -4.33
C ALA A 365 30.58 -25.61 -5.38
N LEU A 366 31.01 -26.39 -6.39
CA LEU A 366 30.10 -26.91 -7.40
C LEU A 366 29.08 -27.90 -6.80
N ALA A 367 29.54 -28.79 -5.89
CA ALA A 367 28.67 -29.70 -5.17
C ALA A 367 27.61 -28.96 -4.32
N LEU A 368 28.06 -27.89 -3.65
CA LEU A 368 27.13 -27.05 -2.87
C LEU A 368 26.14 -26.33 -3.77
N ALA A 369 26.57 -25.81 -4.91
CA ALA A 369 25.68 -25.18 -5.90
C ALA A 369 24.62 -26.19 -6.40
N ALA A 370 25.05 -27.38 -6.81
CA ALA A 370 24.14 -28.44 -7.26
C ALA A 370 23.18 -28.87 -6.13
N GLY A 371 23.68 -29.03 -4.91
CA GLY A 371 22.88 -29.33 -3.73
C GLY A 371 21.85 -28.25 -3.42
N THR A 372 22.23 -26.99 -3.59
CA THR A 372 21.30 -25.85 -3.42
C THR A 372 20.17 -25.88 -4.44
N VAL A 373 20.49 -26.11 -5.73
CA VAL A 373 19.46 -26.23 -6.78
C VAL A 373 18.53 -27.41 -6.50
N ALA A 374 19.08 -28.57 -6.14
CA ALA A 374 18.29 -29.74 -5.77
C ALA A 374 17.37 -29.48 -4.56
N TRP A 375 17.91 -28.82 -3.52
CA TRP A 375 17.14 -28.45 -2.34
C TRP A 375 16.00 -27.49 -2.68
N VAL A 376 16.25 -26.44 -3.47
CA VAL A 376 15.24 -25.50 -3.93
C VAL A 376 14.18 -26.23 -4.73
N ASN A 377 14.59 -27.04 -5.73
CA ASN A 377 13.65 -27.79 -6.57
C ASN A 377 12.73 -28.71 -5.76
N ASN A 378 13.27 -29.39 -4.72
CA ASN A 378 12.49 -30.26 -3.85
C ASN A 378 11.61 -29.49 -2.85
N SER A 379 11.82 -28.19 -2.68
CA SER A 379 11.07 -27.34 -1.77
C SER A 379 9.92 -26.60 -2.44
N VAL A 380 9.90 -26.56 -3.79
CA VAL A 380 8.91 -25.85 -4.60
C VAL A 380 7.65 -26.69 -4.74
N THR A 381 6.47 -26.11 -4.48
CA THR A 381 5.19 -26.79 -4.53
C THR A 381 4.21 -26.15 -5.51
N TYR A 382 3.96 -24.84 -5.44
CA TYR A 382 2.91 -24.18 -6.21
C TYR A 382 3.41 -23.10 -7.19
N ILE A 383 4.65 -22.63 -7.07
CA ILE A 383 5.18 -21.56 -7.94
C ILE A 383 5.03 -21.88 -9.44
N PRO A 384 5.33 -23.09 -9.96
CA PRO A 384 5.21 -23.36 -11.39
C PRO A 384 3.78 -23.26 -11.92
N GLN A 385 2.77 -23.68 -11.10
CA GLN A 385 1.36 -23.54 -11.47
C GLN A 385 0.94 -22.07 -11.45
N TRP A 386 1.41 -21.29 -10.47
CA TRP A 386 1.11 -19.88 -10.39
C TRP A 386 1.76 -19.08 -11.53
N ILE A 387 3.00 -19.39 -11.91
CA ILE A 387 3.65 -18.84 -13.11
C ILE A 387 2.80 -19.11 -14.35
N LYS A 388 2.35 -20.38 -14.53
CA LYS A 388 1.48 -20.73 -15.65
C LYS A 388 0.18 -19.93 -15.59
N TRP A 389 -0.48 -19.88 -14.45
CA TRP A 389 -1.73 -19.15 -14.26
C TRP A 389 -1.62 -17.67 -14.68
N ASN A 390 -0.55 -16.99 -14.25
CA ASN A 390 -0.35 -15.59 -14.58
C ASN A 390 -0.01 -15.37 -16.06
N TYR A 391 0.97 -16.11 -16.58
CA TYR A 391 1.59 -15.78 -17.86
C TYR A 391 0.94 -16.48 -19.07
N GLU A 392 0.08 -17.48 -18.88
CA GLU A 392 -0.80 -17.91 -19.97
C GLU A 392 -1.83 -16.83 -20.35
N GLY A 393 -2.16 -15.96 -19.40
CA GLY A 393 -3.00 -14.78 -19.61
C GLY A 393 -4.47 -15.03 -19.37
N ILE A 394 -5.23 -13.92 -19.27
CA ILE A 394 -6.66 -13.96 -19.02
C ILE A 394 -7.43 -14.54 -20.22
N GLU A 395 -6.94 -14.32 -21.44
CA GLU A 395 -7.55 -14.80 -22.68
C GLU A 395 -7.56 -16.32 -22.81
N LYS A 396 -6.69 -17.00 -22.02
CA LYS A 396 -6.65 -18.47 -21.97
C LYS A 396 -7.52 -19.06 -20.86
N LYS A 397 -8.17 -18.24 -20.05
CA LYS A 397 -9.12 -18.71 -19.05
C LYS A 397 -10.43 -19.16 -19.71
N ALA A 398 -10.98 -20.29 -19.26
CA ALA A 398 -12.26 -20.80 -19.78
C ALA A 398 -13.41 -19.78 -19.65
N THR A 399 -13.30 -18.87 -18.70
CA THR A 399 -14.29 -17.83 -18.40
C THR A 399 -14.07 -16.53 -19.17
N TYR A 400 -13.04 -16.44 -20.02
CA TYR A 400 -12.76 -15.22 -20.81
C TYR A 400 -13.95 -14.76 -21.67
N PRO A 401 -14.69 -15.64 -22.38
CA PRO A 401 -15.87 -15.21 -23.14
C PRO A 401 -16.94 -14.55 -22.25
N THR A 402 -17.16 -15.08 -21.05
CA THR A 402 -18.08 -14.49 -20.06
C THR A 402 -17.60 -13.12 -19.60
N LEU A 403 -16.29 -12.97 -19.31
CA LEU A 403 -15.70 -11.69 -18.98
C LEU A 403 -15.95 -10.66 -20.07
N MET A 404 -15.69 -11.01 -21.32
CA MET A 404 -15.85 -10.09 -22.46
C MET A 404 -17.32 -9.71 -22.72
N GLN A 405 -18.29 -10.59 -22.42
CA GLN A 405 -19.71 -10.22 -22.48
C GLN A 405 -20.04 -9.13 -21.43
N LEU A 406 -19.54 -9.28 -20.20
CA LEU A 406 -19.72 -8.28 -19.13
C LEU A 406 -19.04 -6.96 -19.51
N MET A 407 -17.78 -7.00 -19.99
CA MET A 407 -17.06 -5.81 -20.40
C MET A 407 -17.75 -5.07 -21.56
N ASN A 408 -18.26 -5.82 -22.55
CA ASN A 408 -18.98 -5.24 -23.69
C ASN A 408 -20.32 -4.61 -23.29
N ALA A 409 -21.02 -5.17 -22.30
CA ALA A 409 -22.26 -4.60 -21.78
C ALA A 409 -22.04 -3.29 -21.00
N LEU A 410 -20.80 -3.04 -20.54
CA LEU A 410 -20.42 -1.85 -19.76
C LEU A 410 -19.63 -0.81 -20.58
N LYS A 411 -19.40 -1.05 -21.87
CA LYS A 411 -18.65 -0.10 -22.72
C LYS A 411 -19.31 1.27 -22.82
N GLY A 412 -18.48 2.30 -22.88
CA GLY A 412 -18.92 3.68 -23.02
C GLY A 412 -17.75 4.62 -23.29
N LYS A 413 -17.85 5.84 -22.80
CA LYS A 413 -16.86 6.92 -22.92
C LYS A 413 -16.26 7.26 -21.55
N PRO A 414 -15.07 7.87 -21.50
CA PRO A 414 -14.47 8.31 -20.21
C PRO A 414 -15.35 9.29 -19.42
N SER A 415 -16.16 10.12 -20.15
CA SER A 415 -17.09 11.08 -19.55
C SER A 415 -18.40 10.46 -19.05
N ASP A 416 -18.70 9.19 -19.37
CA ASP A 416 -19.92 8.55 -18.88
C ASP A 416 -19.84 8.32 -17.36
N PRO A 417 -20.99 8.21 -16.67
CA PRO A 417 -21.01 7.86 -15.25
C PRO A 417 -20.19 6.61 -14.92
N ARG A 418 -19.61 6.57 -13.72
CA ARG A 418 -18.74 5.49 -13.29
C ARG A 418 -19.47 4.15 -13.15
N ILE A 419 -18.69 3.09 -13.26
CA ILE A 419 -19.12 1.73 -12.98
C ILE A 419 -18.70 1.37 -11.56
N ALA A 420 -19.60 0.75 -10.81
CA ALA A 420 -19.29 0.05 -9.56
C ALA A 420 -19.46 -1.45 -9.75
N TYR A 421 -18.85 -2.23 -8.90
CA TYR A 421 -19.04 -3.68 -8.90
C TYR A 421 -19.05 -4.24 -7.48
N GLU A 422 -19.83 -5.31 -7.29
CA GLU A 422 -19.83 -6.09 -6.05
C GLU A 422 -18.52 -6.88 -5.94
N ASN A 423 -17.74 -6.70 -4.88
CA ASN A 423 -16.51 -7.46 -4.67
C ASN A 423 -16.82 -8.95 -4.38
N SER A 424 -16.08 -9.85 -5.02
CA SER A 424 -16.26 -11.30 -4.83
C SER A 424 -14.98 -12.09 -5.11
N PRO A 425 -14.63 -13.07 -4.24
CA PRO A 425 -13.53 -13.97 -4.51
C PRO A 425 -13.78 -14.89 -5.73
N GLN A 426 -15.03 -15.00 -6.21
CA GLN A 426 -15.35 -15.76 -7.41
C GLN A 426 -14.75 -15.19 -8.69
N TYR A 427 -14.29 -13.94 -8.67
CA TYR A 427 -13.64 -13.32 -9.83
C TYR A 427 -12.26 -13.89 -10.12
N GLU A 428 -11.65 -14.64 -9.18
CA GLU A 428 -10.38 -15.34 -9.43
C GLU A 428 -10.43 -16.21 -10.69
N ARG A 429 -11.61 -16.75 -11.04
CA ARG A 429 -11.81 -17.55 -12.27
C ARG A 429 -11.50 -16.79 -13.56
N PHE A 430 -11.56 -15.46 -13.55
CA PHE A 430 -11.20 -14.61 -14.69
C PHE A 430 -9.70 -14.35 -14.79
N GLY A 431 -8.93 -14.87 -13.87
CA GLY A 431 -7.49 -14.71 -13.81
C GLY A 431 -6.99 -13.90 -12.61
N SER A 432 -7.85 -13.09 -11.98
CA SER A 432 -7.59 -12.39 -10.73
C SER A 432 -8.89 -11.98 -10.05
N MET A 433 -8.91 -11.99 -8.72
CA MET A 433 -10.00 -11.40 -7.92
C MET A 433 -10.21 -9.91 -8.23
N ARG A 434 -9.16 -9.22 -8.68
CA ARG A 434 -9.12 -7.78 -8.93
C ARG A 434 -9.35 -7.41 -10.41
N ILE A 435 -9.86 -8.33 -11.22
CA ILE A 435 -9.98 -8.13 -12.67
C ILE A 435 -10.85 -6.91 -13.03
N PHE A 436 -11.87 -6.59 -12.22
CA PHE A 436 -12.76 -5.46 -12.49
C PHE A 436 -12.14 -4.08 -12.14
N GLU A 437 -11.00 -4.03 -11.49
CA GLU A 437 -10.19 -2.81 -11.41
C GLU A 437 -9.64 -2.39 -12.78
N SER A 438 -9.59 -3.33 -13.73
CA SER A 438 -9.20 -3.08 -15.14
C SER A 438 -10.38 -2.66 -16.02
N LEU A 439 -11.56 -2.38 -15.47
CA LEU A 439 -12.71 -1.90 -16.25
C LEU A 439 -12.35 -0.76 -17.20
N PRO A 440 -11.57 0.27 -16.80
CA PRO A 440 -11.22 1.36 -17.74
C PRO A 440 -10.45 0.88 -18.97
N HIS A 441 -9.59 -0.14 -18.84
CA HIS A 441 -8.89 -0.75 -19.97
C HIS A 441 -9.85 -1.41 -20.98
N PHE A 442 -10.89 -2.10 -20.51
CA PHE A 442 -11.81 -2.86 -21.38
C PHE A 442 -13.01 -2.04 -21.88
N THR A 443 -13.50 -1.15 -21.04
CA THR A 443 -14.78 -0.46 -21.25
C THR A 443 -14.65 1.00 -21.66
N HIS A 444 -13.46 1.60 -21.48
CA HIS A 444 -13.19 3.04 -21.61
C HIS A 444 -13.99 3.91 -20.62
N ARG A 445 -14.59 3.31 -19.59
CA ARG A 445 -15.33 4.01 -18.53
C ARG A 445 -14.61 3.88 -17.20
N ALA A 446 -14.70 4.92 -16.39
CA ALA A 446 -14.14 4.93 -15.05
C ALA A 446 -14.85 3.95 -14.12
N THR A 447 -14.09 3.41 -13.14
CA THR A 447 -14.63 2.61 -12.03
C THR A 447 -14.21 3.20 -10.68
N LEU A 448 -14.88 2.78 -9.61
CA LEU A 448 -14.57 3.29 -8.28
C LEU A 448 -13.26 2.70 -7.74
N GLU A 449 -13.11 1.39 -7.80
CA GLU A 449 -11.96 0.69 -7.23
C GLU A 449 -10.78 0.64 -8.18
N GLY A 450 -9.58 0.48 -7.62
CA GLY A 450 -8.34 0.35 -8.37
C GLY A 450 -7.20 -0.19 -7.52
N LEU A 451 -6.07 -0.46 -8.17
CA LEU A 451 -4.90 -1.05 -7.55
C LEU A 451 -4.16 -0.11 -6.60
N LEU A 452 -3.95 1.13 -7.04
CA LEU A 452 -2.99 2.04 -6.42
C LEU A 452 -3.62 2.82 -5.25
N LEU A 453 -4.25 2.10 -4.34
CA LEU A 453 -5.15 2.57 -3.28
C LEU A 453 -4.51 3.52 -2.23
N GLN A 454 -3.19 3.63 -2.20
CA GLN A 454 -2.49 4.60 -1.33
C GLN A 454 -2.43 6.01 -1.94
N THR A 455 -2.45 6.11 -3.26
CA THR A 455 -2.35 7.40 -3.96
C THR A 455 -3.58 8.28 -3.75
N PRO A 456 -4.82 7.80 -3.98
CA PRO A 456 -6.00 8.66 -3.89
C PRO A 456 -6.46 8.85 -2.45
N VAL A 457 -6.86 10.06 -2.14
CA VAL A 457 -7.44 10.40 -0.84
C VAL A 457 -8.88 9.88 -0.70
N THR A 458 -9.50 9.51 -1.81
CA THR A 458 -10.88 8.96 -1.86
C THR A 458 -10.97 7.49 -1.50
N SER A 459 -9.86 6.75 -1.41
CA SER A 459 -9.86 5.31 -1.12
C SER A 459 -10.71 4.88 0.08
N PRO A 460 -10.66 5.53 1.26
CA PRO A 460 -11.48 5.12 2.40
C PRO A 460 -12.98 5.18 2.11
N PHE A 461 -13.42 6.16 1.33
CA PHE A 461 -14.83 6.35 0.96
C PHE A 461 -15.28 5.29 -0.06
N ILE A 462 -14.42 4.97 -1.01
CA ILE A 462 -14.71 3.96 -2.04
C ILE A 462 -14.83 2.57 -1.42
N TYR A 463 -13.92 2.19 -0.52
CA TYR A 463 -14.03 0.91 0.20
C TYR A 463 -15.18 0.89 1.21
N TYR A 464 -15.63 2.05 1.68
CA TYR A 464 -16.88 2.17 2.41
C TYR A 464 -18.08 1.81 1.51
N ILE A 465 -18.15 2.37 0.29
CA ILE A 465 -19.18 2.01 -0.71
C ILE A 465 -19.09 0.50 -1.02
N GLN A 466 -17.89 -0.01 -1.29
CA GLN A 466 -17.68 -1.45 -1.55
C GLN A 466 -18.31 -2.32 -0.46
N SER A 467 -18.15 -1.93 0.82
CA SER A 467 -18.70 -2.68 1.95
C SER A 467 -20.24 -2.63 1.99
N GLU A 468 -20.88 -1.56 1.52
CA GLU A 468 -22.34 -1.46 1.44
C GLU A 468 -22.92 -2.23 0.25
N ILE A 469 -22.19 -2.34 -0.86
CA ILE A 469 -22.65 -3.01 -2.08
C ILE A 469 -22.14 -4.43 -2.24
N SER A 470 -21.37 -4.95 -1.31
CA SER A 470 -20.73 -6.27 -1.40
C SER A 470 -20.96 -7.11 -0.15
N VAL A 471 -21.34 -8.38 -0.35
CA VAL A 471 -21.37 -9.36 0.75
C VAL A 471 -19.97 -9.64 1.28
N ALA A 472 -18.97 -9.64 0.40
CA ALA A 472 -17.56 -9.83 0.74
C ALA A 472 -16.81 -8.47 0.74
N GLY A 473 -17.27 -7.52 1.54
CA GLY A 473 -16.55 -6.25 1.74
C GLY A 473 -15.18 -6.48 2.40
N THR A 474 -14.15 -5.74 1.96
CA THR A 474 -12.77 -6.03 2.36
C THR A 474 -12.22 -5.15 3.47
N GLY A 475 -12.75 -3.94 3.68
CA GLY A 475 -12.26 -3.02 4.72
C GLY A 475 -10.75 -2.75 4.63
N VAL A 476 -10.24 -2.54 3.43
CA VAL A 476 -8.79 -2.59 3.09
C VAL A 476 -7.96 -1.49 3.77
N ILE A 477 -8.57 -0.33 4.09
CA ILE A 477 -7.85 0.79 4.69
C ILE A 477 -8.00 0.75 6.21
N PRO A 478 -6.96 0.41 6.97
CA PRO A 478 -7.03 0.37 8.44
C PRO A 478 -7.33 1.74 9.04
N GLY A 479 -8.00 1.73 10.20
CA GLY A 479 -8.32 2.97 10.94
C GLY A 479 -9.58 3.70 10.48
N TYR A 480 -10.31 3.13 9.50
CA TYR A 480 -11.64 3.57 9.10
C TYR A 480 -12.66 2.46 9.38
N PRO A 481 -13.79 2.76 10.04
CA PRO A 481 -14.87 1.79 10.22
C PRO A 481 -15.62 1.58 8.90
N TYR A 482 -16.01 0.33 8.65
CA TYR A 482 -16.74 -0.06 7.44
C TYR A 482 -18.10 -0.66 7.81
N PRO A 483 -19.16 -0.38 7.02
CA PRO A 483 -20.49 -0.92 7.25
C PRO A 483 -20.60 -2.38 6.78
N THR A 484 -21.69 -3.01 7.13
CA THR A 484 -22.15 -4.25 6.52
C THR A 484 -22.91 -3.97 5.22
N VAL A 485 -23.09 -5.01 4.41
CA VAL A 485 -23.83 -4.93 3.14
C VAL A 485 -25.22 -4.34 3.34
N ASN A 486 -25.47 -3.23 2.62
CA ASN A 486 -26.77 -2.54 2.56
C ASN A 486 -26.86 -1.76 1.24
N PRO A 487 -27.29 -2.39 0.13
CA PRO A 487 -27.30 -1.75 -1.18
C PRO A 487 -28.18 -0.50 -1.28
N GLN A 488 -29.23 -0.40 -0.47
CA GLN A 488 -30.11 0.77 -0.44
C GLN A 488 -29.38 2.02 0.09
N ARG A 489 -28.55 1.85 1.12
CA ARG A 489 -27.68 2.91 1.62
C ARG A 489 -26.51 3.16 0.68
N GLY A 490 -25.94 2.10 0.11
CA GLY A 490 -24.89 2.19 -0.91
C GLY A 490 -25.30 3.04 -2.10
N THR A 491 -26.58 2.99 -2.50
CA THR A 491 -27.14 3.81 -3.60
C THR A 491 -26.92 5.31 -3.37
N LEU A 492 -27.10 5.82 -2.14
CA LEU A 492 -26.90 7.25 -1.85
C LEU A 492 -25.44 7.68 -2.12
N ARG A 493 -24.51 6.81 -1.82
CA ARG A 493 -23.06 7.07 -1.99
C ARG A 493 -22.62 6.84 -3.42
N LEU A 494 -23.24 5.89 -4.14
CA LEU A 494 -23.05 5.71 -5.57
C LEU A 494 -23.49 6.95 -6.34
N ASP A 495 -24.67 7.50 -6.00
CA ASP A 495 -25.18 8.77 -6.59
C ASP A 495 -24.19 9.92 -6.33
N LEU A 496 -23.64 10.03 -5.12
CA LEU A 496 -22.64 11.04 -4.77
C LEU A 496 -21.37 10.92 -5.63
N PHE A 497 -20.92 9.69 -5.91
CA PHE A 497 -19.74 9.41 -6.72
C PHE A 497 -20.03 9.32 -8.23
N ASN A 498 -21.25 9.68 -8.68
CA ASN A 498 -21.68 9.54 -10.07
C ASN A 498 -21.40 8.11 -10.63
N ALA A 499 -21.75 7.08 -9.86
CA ALA A 499 -21.63 5.68 -10.27
C ALA A 499 -23.03 5.10 -10.53
N GLN A 500 -23.36 4.92 -11.82
CA GLN A 500 -24.73 4.61 -12.22
C GLN A 500 -24.93 3.17 -12.71
N ASP A 501 -23.85 2.43 -13.00
CA ASP A 501 -23.92 1.01 -13.31
C ASP A 501 -23.28 0.20 -12.21
N LEU A 502 -23.97 -0.85 -11.75
CA LEU A 502 -23.53 -1.75 -10.70
C LEU A 502 -23.54 -3.21 -11.21
N LEU A 503 -22.34 -3.76 -11.38
CA LEU A 503 -22.18 -5.19 -11.66
C LEU A 503 -22.30 -5.99 -10.36
N THR A 504 -23.20 -6.96 -10.34
CA THR A 504 -23.53 -7.78 -9.16
C THR A 504 -23.35 -9.25 -9.42
N ILE A 505 -23.14 -10.03 -8.35
CA ILE A 505 -22.96 -11.48 -8.43
C ILE A 505 -23.81 -12.24 -7.38
N THR A 506 -23.95 -11.73 -6.15
CA THR A 506 -24.64 -12.44 -5.09
C THR A 506 -26.18 -12.26 -5.18
N PRO A 507 -26.96 -13.27 -4.79
CA PRO A 507 -28.41 -13.12 -4.69
C PRO A 507 -28.82 -11.99 -3.75
N THR A 508 -28.12 -11.84 -2.62
CA THR A 508 -28.42 -10.81 -1.62
C THR A 508 -28.44 -9.40 -2.22
N VAL A 509 -27.42 -9.05 -3.00
CA VAL A 509 -27.34 -7.71 -3.62
C VAL A 509 -28.33 -7.60 -4.76
N LYS A 510 -28.44 -8.61 -5.63
CA LYS A 510 -29.38 -8.64 -6.75
C LYS A 510 -30.84 -8.48 -6.30
N ASP A 511 -31.25 -9.22 -5.27
CA ASP A 511 -32.62 -9.17 -4.75
C ASP A 511 -32.94 -7.84 -4.08
N ALA A 512 -31.95 -7.22 -3.41
CA ALA A 512 -32.08 -5.90 -2.82
C ALA A 512 -32.28 -4.81 -3.89
N LEU A 513 -31.50 -4.85 -4.97
CA LEU A 513 -31.60 -3.89 -6.07
C LEU A 513 -32.86 -4.11 -6.92
N ALA A 514 -33.26 -5.35 -7.16
CA ALA A 514 -34.49 -5.65 -7.90
C ALA A 514 -35.77 -5.15 -7.21
N LYS A 515 -35.74 -5.02 -5.88
CA LYS A 515 -36.85 -4.45 -5.08
C LYS A 515 -36.79 -2.93 -4.95
N ASP A 516 -35.67 -2.30 -5.32
CA ASP A 516 -35.50 -0.86 -5.25
C ASP A 516 -35.92 -0.21 -6.59
N PRO A 517 -37.00 0.62 -6.62
CA PRO A 517 -37.49 1.21 -7.86
C PRO A 517 -36.48 2.15 -8.54
N ARG A 518 -35.45 2.58 -7.84
CA ARG A 518 -34.39 3.42 -8.36
C ARG A 518 -33.47 2.68 -9.33
N TRP A 519 -33.49 1.34 -9.33
CA TRP A 519 -32.62 0.51 -10.15
C TRP A 519 -33.38 -0.28 -11.22
N GLU A 520 -32.72 -0.52 -12.34
CA GLU A 520 -33.21 -1.33 -13.43
C GLU A 520 -32.13 -2.35 -13.83
N ARG A 521 -32.53 -3.62 -13.99
CA ARG A 521 -31.61 -4.65 -14.51
C ARG A 521 -31.52 -4.49 -16.01
N THR A 522 -30.36 -4.09 -16.51
CA THR A 522 -30.09 -3.86 -17.93
C THR A 522 -29.43 -5.05 -18.62
N PHE A 523 -28.73 -5.90 -17.87
CA PHE A 523 -28.05 -7.08 -18.40
C PHE A 523 -28.09 -8.23 -17.41
N ASP A 524 -28.33 -9.47 -17.92
CA ASP A 524 -28.40 -10.68 -17.10
C ASP A 524 -27.56 -11.80 -17.75
N LEU A 525 -26.56 -12.26 -17.01
CA LEU A 525 -25.65 -13.36 -17.40
C LEU A 525 -25.32 -14.17 -16.14
N PRO A 526 -26.16 -15.11 -15.72
CA PRO A 526 -25.99 -15.79 -14.45
C PRO A 526 -24.60 -16.42 -14.25
N PRO A 527 -23.97 -16.23 -13.07
CA PRO A 527 -24.49 -15.62 -11.85
C PRO A 527 -24.44 -14.07 -11.83
N TYR A 528 -24.01 -13.40 -12.88
CA TYR A 528 -23.82 -11.95 -12.99
C TYR A 528 -25.09 -11.25 -13.44
N ALA A 529 -25.28 -10.03 -12.95
CA ALA A 529 -26.27 -9.09 -13.47
C ALA A 529 -25.73 -7.66 -13.39
N ILE A 530 -26.13 -6.81 -14.35
CA ILE A 530 -25.82 -5.36 -14.31
C ILE A 530 -27.13 -4.63 -14.04
N PHE A 531 -27.07 -3.71 -13.08
CA PHE A 531 -28.15 -2.82 -12.75
C PHE A 531 -27.75 -1.38 -13.09
N HIS A 532 -28.68 -0.63 -13.70
CA HIS A 532 -28.52 0.78 -14.03
C HIS A 532 -29.38 1.66 -13.10
N ARG A 533 -28.85 2.78 -12.68
CA ARG A 533 -29.48 3.74 -11.80
C ARG A 533 -30.42 4.67 -12.57
N LYS A 534 -31.75 4.51 -12.40
CA LYS A 534 -32.77 5.30 -13.11
C LYS A 534 -32.85 6.73 -12.57
N GLY A 535 -32.87 7.69 -13.47
CA GLY A 535 -33.15 9.10 -13.18
C GLY A 535 -32.11 9.79 -12.29
N ALA A 536 -30.90 9.21 -12.15
CA ALA A 536 -29.79 9.88 -11.54
C ALA A 536 -29.20 10.93 -12.48
N ASP A 537 -28.65 12.01 -11.91
CA ASP A 537 -27.96 13.03 -12.67
C ASP A 537 -26.64 12.45 -13.20
N PRO A 538 -26.38 12.43 -14.52
CA PRO A 538 -25.16 11.87 -15.07
C PRO A 538 -23.94 12.80 -14.96
N HIS A 539 -24.13 14.04 -14.52
CA HIS A 539 -23.08 15.05 -14.52
C HIS A 539 -22.08 14.87 -13.38
N TYR A 540 -20.83 15.17 -13.68
CA TYR A 540 -19.76 15.27 -12.68
C TYR A 540 -19.80 16.60 -11.94
N VAL A 541 -20.26 17.66 -12.59
CA VAL A 541 -20.40 19.01 -12.02
C VAL A 541 -21.86 19.25 -11.63
N ARG A 542 -22.09 19.64 -10.40
CA ARG A 542 -23.46 19.89 -9.88
C ARG A 542 -23.48 21.04 -8.87
N VAL A 543 -24.59 21.75 -8.81
CA VAL A 543 -24.87 22.67 -7.69
C VAL A 543 -25.46 21.84 -6.56
N PRO A 544 -24.85 21.83 -5.35
CA PRO A 544 -25.39 21.06 -4.24
C PRO A 544 -26.76 21.61 -3.80
N ARG A 545 -27.62 20.75 -3.28
CA ARG A 545 -28.95 21.12 -2.79
C ARG A 545 -28.88 22.12 -1.65
N TYR A 546 -27.93 21.94 -0.76
CA TYR A 546 -27.74 22.80 0.40
C TYR A 546 -26.40 23.52 0.33
N ARG A 547 -26.33 24.66 0.98
CA ARG A 547 -25.14 25.51 1.06
C ARG A 547 -24.00 24.77 1.77
N PRO A 548 -22.78 24.76 1.24
CA PRO A 548 -21.63 24.15 1.90
C PRO A 548 -21.34 24.77 3.27
N VAL A 549 -20.97 23.92 4.23
CA VAL A 549 -20.72 24.29 5.62
C VAL A 549 -19.24 24.19 5.96
N ALA A 550 -18.67 25.25 6.55
CA ALA A 550 -17.30 25.22 7.06
C ALA A 550 -17.28 24.51 8.42
N VAL A 551 -16.57 23.37 8.52
CA VAL A 551 -16.45 22.59 9.74
C VAL A 551 -15.11 22.83 10.41
N GLU A 552 -15.14 23.18 11.71
CA GLU A 552 -13.95 23.30 12.54
C GLU A 552 -13.33 21.92 12.78
N THR A 553 -12.23 21.59 12.11
CA THR A 553 -11.58 20.30 12.21
C THR A 553 -10.06 20.43 12.27
N ARG A 554 -9.41 19.51 13.02
CA ARG A 554 -7.98 19.27 13.00
C ARG A 554 -7.62 18.00 12.23
N ARG A 555 -8.59 17.15 11.92
CA ARG A 555 -8.44 15.83 11.30
C ARG A 555 -9.46 15.62 10.20
N TRP A 556 -9.45 16.51 9.21
CA TRP A 556 -10.45 16.60 8.15
C TRP A 556 -10.75 15.24 7.47
N LYS A 557 -9.76 14.37 7.24
CA LYS A 557 -10.00 13.05 6.64
C LYS A 557 -10.94 12.18 7.47
N ARG A 558 -10.80 12.20 8.81
CA ARG A 558 -11.69 11.44 9.72
C ARG A 558 -13.08 12.08 9.81
N ASP A 559 -13.12 13.39 9.88
CA ASP A 559 -14.40 14.10 9.98
C ASP A 559 -15.20 13.99 8.68
N PHE A 560 -14.52 14.04 7.52
CA PHE A 560 -15.16 13.77 6.23
C PHE A 560 -15.64 12.33 6.13
N HIS A 561 -14.91 11.36 6.70
CA HIS A 561 -15.38 9.99 6.76
C HIS A 561 -16.60 9.81 7.69
N ARG A 562 -16.64 10.50 8.85
CA ARG A 562 -17.81 10.51 9.73
C ARG A 562 -19.03 11.14 9.04
N TRP A 563 -18.82 12.24 8.34
CA TRP A 563 -19.82 12.84 7.47
C TRP A 563 -20.35 11.82 6.45
N PHE A 564 -19.46 11.14 5.77
CA PHE A 564 -19.81 10.14 4.75
C PHE A 564 -20.56 8.93 5.31
N ALA A 565 -20.28 8.55 6.54
CA ALA A 565 -20.96 7.46 7.23
C ALA A 565 -22.38 7.83 7.71
N THR A 566 -22.75 9.12 7.69
CA THR A 566 -24.02 9.62 8.23
C THR A 566 -24.95 10.04 7.10
N ASP A 567 -26.03 9.25 6.86
CA ASP A 567 -26.90 9.42 5.69
C ASP A 567 -27.54 10.82 5.63
N THR A 568 -27.95 11.38 6.78
CA THR A 568 -28.57 12.72 6.86
C THR A 568 -27.60 13.86 6.59
N ALA A 569 -26.30 13.62 6.70
CA ALA A 569 -25.27 14.63 6.44
C ALA A 569 -24.88 14.72 4.96
N LEU A 570 -25.08 13.64 4.17
CA LEU A 570 -24.59 13.52 2.79
C LEU A 570 -25.09 14.63 1.84
N GLU A 571 -26.25 15.21 2.12
CA GLU A 571 -26.83 16.26 1.28
C GLU A 571 -26.16 17.62 1.46
N VAL A 572 -25.40 17.82 2.56
CA VAL A 572 -24.75 19.08 2.90
C VAL A 572 -23.25 18.95 2.72
N PRO A 573 -22.62 19.49 1.67
CA PRO A 573 -21.17 19.44 1.52
C PRO A 573 -20.48 20.16 2.67
N ILE A 574 -19.36 19.61 3.16
CA ILE A 574 -18.54 20.23 4.20
C ILE A 574 -17.14 20.57 3.68
N VAL A 575 -16.62 21.69 4.15
CA VAL A 575 -15.24 22.13 3.87
C VAL A 575 -14.52 22.30 5.20
N ALA A 576 -13.28 21.88 5.29
CA ALA A 576 -12.49 22.08 6.51
C ALA A 576 -12.15 23.57 6.69
N ALA A 577 -12.62 24.19 7.77
CA ALA A 577 -12.51 25.64 7.99
C ALA A 577 -11.05 26.14 7.97
N ASN A 578 -10.09 25.31 8.39
CA ASN A 578 -8.68 25.63 8.38
C ASN A 578 -8.05 25.57 6.98
N THR A 579 -8.73 25.06 5.96
CA THR A 579 -8.27 25.06 4.56
C THR A 579 -8.84 26.24 3.77
N ILE A 580 -9.78 27.00 4.34
CA ILE A 580 -10.37 28.17 3.70
C ILE A 580 -9.49 29.39 3.99
N PRO A 581 -8.94 30.07 2.97
CA PRO A 581 -8.23 31.31 3.16
C PRO A 581 -9.09 32.39 3.78
N GLU A 582 -8.47 33.29 4.52
CA GLU A 582 -9.20 34.34 5.28
C GLU A 582 -10.06 35.22 4.38
N GLY A 583 -9.56 35.60 3.21
CA GLY A 583 -10.30 36.40 2.22
C GLY A 583 -11.54 35.70 1.61
N ASP A 584 -11.61 34.37 1.72
CA ASP A 584 -12.71 33.57 1.13
C ASP A 584 -13.77 33.14 2.16
N ARG A 585 -13.59 33.48 3.44
CA ARG A 585 -14.51 33.08 4.51
C ARG A 585 -15.96 33.56 4.28
N ALA A 586 -16.14 34.69 3.61
CA ALA A 586 -17.46 35.20 3.27
C ALA A 586 -18.25 34.28 2.31
N ARG A 587 -17.55 33.42 1.55
CA ARG A 587 -18.19 32.41 0.67
C ARG A 587 -18.77 31.23 1.45
N PHE A 588 -18.37 31.04 2.71
CA PHE A 588 -18.80 29.98 3.62
C PHE A 588 -19.42 30.57 4.88
N PRO A 589 -20.65 31.17 4.78
CA PRO A 589 -21.28 31.85 5.90
C PRO A 589 -21.73 30.88 7.00
N LEU A 590 -21.95 29.60 6.67
CA LEU A 590 -22.37 28.58 7.62
C LEU A 590 -21.16 27.86 8.21
N THR A 591 -21.15 27.71 9.55
CA THR A 591 -20.12 27.00 10.28
C THR A 591 -20.70 25.96 11.19
N SER A 592 -19.98 24.87 11.44
CA SER A 592 -20.34 23.84 12.41
C SER A 592 -19.10 23.32 13.14
N ARG A 593 -19.30 22.80 14.36
CA ARG A 593 -18.29 22.04 15.11
C ARG A 593 -18.44 20.53 14.95
N SER A 594 -19.57 20.09 14.38
CA SER A 594 -19.87 18.69 14.12
C SER A 594 -19.93 18.43 12.63
N PRO A 595 -19.29 17.37 12.12
CA PRO A 595 -19.40 17.00 10.72
C PRO A 595 -20.72 16.29 10.39
N THR A 596 -21.56 16.01 11.38
CA THR A 596 -22.80 15.22 11.24
C THR A 596 -24.06 15.96 11.65
N ASP A 597 -23.92 17.06 12.38
CA ASP A 597 -25.01 17.96 12.76
C ASP A 597 -24.82 19.28 12.00
N LEU A 598 -25.44 19.36 10.84
CA LEU A 598 -25.22 20.40 9.85
C LEU A 598 -26.48 21.23 9.59
N PRO A 599 -26.38 22.56 9.45
CA PRO A 599 -27.48 23.37 9.00
C PRO A 599 -27.87 23.05 7.55
N HIS A 600 -29.17 22.88 7.26
CA HIS A 600 -29.71 22.59 5.95
C HIS A 600 -30.29 23.85 5.32
N GLU A 601 -29.46 24.76 4.85
CA GLU A 601 -29.88 25.95 4.12
C GLU A 601 -29.97 25.66 2.62
N PRO A 602 -31.18 25.57 2.02
CA PRO A 602 -31.33 25.24 0.62
C PRO A 602 -30.83 26.38 -0.27
N LEU A 603 -30.14 26.04 -1.35
CA LEU A 603 -29.67 27.01 -2.35
C LEU A 603 -30.80 27.45 -3.28
N GLY A 604 -31.85 26.61 -3.47
CA GLY A 604 -33.06 26.94 -4.23
C GLY A 604 -32.83 27.28 -5.71
N ALA A 605 -31.69 26.87 -6.28
CA ALA A 605 -31.27 27.25 -7.63
C ALA A 605 -31.64 26.18 -8.65
N ASN A 606 -32.21 26.60 -9.77
CA ASN A 606 -32.37 25.74 -10.96
C ASN A 606 -31.28 26.13 -11.96
N CYS A 607 -30.19 25.41 -11.95
CA CYS A 607 -29.03 25.69 -12.77
C CYS A 607 -28.93 24.69 -13.93
N THR A 608 -28.63 25.18 -15.12
CA THR A 608 -28.24 24.34 -16.25
C THR A 608 -26.72 24.33 -16.32
N ILE A 609 -26.15 23.13 -16.38
CA ILE A 609 -24.72 22.90 -16.52
C ILE A 609 -24.52 22.09 -17.79
N ASP A 610 -23.57 22.53 -18.62
CA ASP A 610 -23.07 21.78 -19.76
C ASP A 610 -21.57 21.56 -19.53
N GLU A 611 -21.13 20.28 -19.50
CA GLU A 611 -19.80 19.91 -19.08
C GLU A 611 -19.07 19.05 -20.12
N HIS A 612 -17.76 19.22 -20.17
CA HIS A 612 -16.83 18.33 -20.85
C HIS A 612 -15.74 17.91 -19.89
N VAL A 613 -15.65 16.60 -19.63
CA VAL A 613 -14.75 16.02 -18.64
C VAL A 613 -13.72 15.12 -19.34
N ASP A 614 -12.44 15.51 -19.25
CA ASP A 614 -11.28 14.75 -19.68
C ASP A 614 -10.34 14.47 -18.53
N ASP A 615 -9.36 13.59 -18.72
CA ASP A 615 -8.37 13.24 -17.69
C ASP A 615 -7.62 14.44 -17.13
N LEU A 616 -7.22 15.40 -17.98
CA LEU A 616 -6.37 16.53 -17.57
C LEU A 616 -7.11 17.86 -17.52
N ALA A 617 -8.39 17.90 -17.89
CA ALA A 617 -9.19 19.10 -17.91
C ALA A 617 -10.67 18.82 -17.67
N ILE A 618 -11.34 19.74 -17.00
CA ILE A 618 -12.79 19.75 -16.79
C ILE A 618 -13.29 21.13 -17.17
N ASP A 619 -14.03 21.21 -18.28
CA ASP A 619 -14.63 22.45 -18.76
C ASP A 619 -16.13 22.40 -18.51
N PHE A 620 -16.72 23.47 -17.99
CA PHE A 620 -18.17 23.55 -17.90
C PHE A 620 -18.70 24.97 -18.03
N THR A 621 -19.95 25.08 -18.49
CA THR A 621 -20.72 26.31 -18.46
C THR A 621 -21.87 26.20 -17.45
N THR A 622 -22.22 27.30 -16.79
CA THR A 622 -23.29 27.33 -15.82
C THR A 622 -24.15 28.58 -15.95
N THR A 623 -25.44 28.44 -15.72
CA THR A 623 -26.36 29.57 -15.62
C THR A 623 -26.39 30.22 -14.23
N CYS A 624 -25.63 29.69 -13.26
CA CYS A 624 -25.62 30.13 -11.88
C CYS A 624 -24.22 30.55 -11.38
N PRO A 625 -23.57 31.56 -11.98
CA PRO A 625 -22.31 32.08 -11.45
C PRO A 625 -22.50 32.57 -10.00
N GLY A 626 -21.44 32.46 -9.20
CA GLY A 626 -21.46 32.83 -7.78
C GLY A 626 -21.97 31.75 -6.83
N LEU A 627 -22.71 30.74 -7.32
CA LEU A 627 -23.12 29.60 -6.50
C LEU A 627 -22.02 28.54 -6.40
N PRO A 628 -21.98 27.73 -5.32
CA PRO A 628 -21.03 26.64 -5.21
C PRO A 628 -21.32 25.55 -6.25
N HIS A 629 -20.29 25.11 -6.97
CA HIS A 629 -20.34 23.98 -7.89
C HIS A 629 -19.42 22.89 -7.35
N GLU A 630 -19.99 21.74 -7.02
CA GLU A 630 -19.26 20.55 -6.61
C GLU A 630 -18.89 19.74 -7.85
N ILE A 631 -17.64 19.31 -7.94
CA ILE A 631 -17.17 18.45 -9.00
C ILE A 631 -16.84 17.08 -8.39
N ALA A 632 -17.56 16.03 -8.79
CA ALA A 632 -17.44 14.66 -8.29
C ALA A 632 -16.15 13.98 -8.77
N VAL A 633 -15.04 14.71 -8.70
CA VAL A 633 -13.67 14.28 -9.00
C VAL A 633 -12.80 14.56 -7.79
N SER A 634 -11.90 13.63 -7.48
CA SER A 634 -11.02 13.71 -6.32
C SER A 634 -10.17 14.99 -6.35
N TYR A 635 -10.08 15.66 -5.22
CA TYR A 635 -9.24 16.84 -5.07
C TYR A 635 -7.75 16.48 -5.05
N TYR A 636 -6.95 17.29 -5.76
CA TYR A 636 -5.50 17.26 -5.65
C TYR A 636 -4.94 18.67 -5.87
N PRO A 637 -3.83 19.08 -5.17
CA PRO A 637 -3.32 20.45 -5.26
C PRO A 637 -2.86 20.94 -6.64
N ASN A 638 -2.75 20.04 -7.60
CA ASN A 638 -2.37 20.33 -8.99
C ASN A 638 -3.55 20.82 -9.85
N TRP A 639 -4.78 20.69 -9.39
CA TRP A 639 -5.94 21.25 -10.07
C TRP A 639 -5.94 22.77 -9.92
N GLN A 640 -5.89 23.46 -11.03
CA GLN A 640 -5.99 24.91 -11.13
C GLN A 640 -7.26 25.27 -11.89
N VAL A 641 -7.88 26.39 -11.53
CA VAL A 641 -9.14 26.83 -12.14
C VAL A 641 -8.98 28.17 -12.83
N GLU A 642 -9.61 28.31 -14.00
CA GLU A 642 -9.84 29.52 -14.74
C GLU A 642 -11.37 29.81 -14.69
N GLY A 643 -11.79 31.06 -14.48
CA GLY A 643 -13.22 31.43 -14.31
C GLY A 643 -13.76 31.26 -12.90
N ALA A 644 -12.89 30.99 -11.92
CA ALA A 644 -13.19 30.99 -10.49
C ALA A 644 -11.92 31.35 -9.71
N ALA A 645 -12.08 31.83 -8.47
CA ALA A 645 -10.94 32.27 -7.65
C ALA A 645 -9.97 31.11 -7.32
N ARG A 646 -10.49 29.96 -6.98
CA ARG A 646 -9.71 28.75 -6.63
C ARG A 646 -10.58 27.48 -6.55
N VAL A 647 -9.89 26.33 -6.43
CA VAL A 647 -10.50 25.03 -6.12
C VAL A 647 -10.41 24.78 -4.62
N TYR A 648 -11.54 24.49 -3.98
CA TYR A 648 -11.62 24.08 -2.57
C TYR A 648 -11.76 22.57 -2.44
N LEU A 649 -11.18 22.02 -1.37
CA LEU A 649 -11.40 20.63 -0.97
C LEU A 649 -12.74 20.52 -0.22
N THR A 650 -13.68 19.79 -0.76
CA THR A 650 -14.97 19.49 -0.11
C THR A 650 -15.13 18.00 0.18
N SER A 651 -16.07 17.63 1.06
CA SER A 651 -16.40 16.23 1.31
C SER A 651 -16.97 15.53 0.06
N PRO A 652 -16.75 14.19 -0.13
CA PRO A 652 -15.91 13.28 0.68
C PRO A 652 -14.39 13.51 0.51
N ALA A 653 -13.95 14.04 -0.58
CA ALA A 653 -12.63 14.56 -0.96
C ALA A 653 -12.70 15.07 -2.40
N PHE A 654 -13.76 15.75 -2.73
CA PHE A 654 -14.07 16.30 -4.04
C PHE A 654 -13.60 17.75 -4.18
N MET A 655 -13.78 18.29 -5.37
CA MET A 655 -13.50 19.68 -5.67
C MET A 655 -14.75 20.53 -5.57
N LEU A 656 -14.60 21.78 -5.12
CA LEU A 656 -15.65 22.77 -5.07
C LEU A 656 -15.12 24.08 -5.63
N VAL A 657 -15.90 24.75 -6.47
CA VAL A 657 -15.56 26.07 -7.02
C VAL A 657 -16.77 27.01 -6.92
N PHE A 658 -16.50 28.32 -6.92
CA PHE A 658 -17.51 29.37 -7.05
C PHE A 658 -17.22 30.11 -8.34
N PRO A 659 -17.95 29.86 -9.45
CA PRO A 659 -17.73 30.52 -10.73
C PRO A 659 -17.87 32.03 -10.63
N ASP A 660 -16.92 32.78 -11.18
CA ASP A 660 -17.00 34.23 -11.29
C ASP A 660 -17.81 34.67 -12.54
N GLY A 661 -18.04 33.76 -13.47
CA GLY A 661 -18.80 33.94 -14.71
C GLY A 661 -19.39 32.61 -15.19
N PRO A 662 -20.03 32.62 -16.37
CA PRO A 662 -20.72 31.42 -16.86
C PRO A 662 -19.81 30.29 -17.31
N HIS A 663 -18.55 30.55 -17.58
CA HIS A 663 -17.58 29.56 -18.08
C HIS A 663 -16.48 29.30 -17.05
N VAL A 664 -16.20 28.04 -16.79
CA VAL A 664 -15.16 27.57 -15.84
C VAL A 664 -14.35 26.45 -16.47
N ARG A 665 -13.04 26.54 -16.28
CA ARG A 665 -12.11 25.50 -16.73
C ARG A 665 -11.16 25.10 -15.62
N LEU A 666 -11.17 23.84 -15.22
CA LEU A 666 -10.17 23.24 -14.35
C LEU A 666 -9.14 22.51 -15.19
N VAL A 667 -7.85 22.67 -14.86
CA VAL A 667 -6.75 21.99 -15.56
C VAL A 667 -5.75 21.44 -14.56
N PHE A 668 -5.34 20.19 -14.78
CA PHE A 668 -4.30 19.56 -13.96
C PHE A 668 -2.92 19.97 -14.44
N ARG A 669 -2.24 20.83 -13.70
CA ARG A 669 -0.93 21.43 -14.06
C ARG A 669 0.10 21.25 -12.98
N ARG A 670 1.39 21.31 -13.35
CA ARG A 670 2.48 21.36 -12.38
C ARG A 670 2.41 22.63 -11.53
N VAL A 671 2.60 22.47 -10.22
CA VAL A 671 2.71 23.56 -9.26
C VAL A 671 4.20 23.81 -8.91
N ALA A 672 4.50 24.84 -8.14
CA ALA A 672 5.87 25.27 -7.86
C ALA A 672 6.78 24.14 -7.33
N ILE A 673 6.27 23.27 -6.44
CA ILE A 673 7.06 22.18 -5.87
C ILE A 673 7.44 21.11 -6.91
N ASP A 674 6.63 20.92 -7.94
CA ASP A 674 6.94 19.99 -9.02
C ASP A 674 8.14 20.50 -9.83
N TRP A 675 8.19 21.83 -10.09
CA TRP A 675 9.31 22.46 -10.75
C TRP A 675 10.58 22.45 -9.90
N VAL A 676 10.47 22.70 -8.60
CA VAL A 676 11.60 22.56 -7.65
C VAL A 676 12.17 21.15 -7.70
N GLY A 677 11.30 20.12 -7.74
CA GLY A 677 11.70 18.73 -7.88
C GLY A 677 12.44 18.45 -9.19
N ILE A 678 11.94 18.97 -10.31
CA ILE A 678 12.58 18.84 -11.63
C ILE A 678 13.96 19.51 -11.65
N VAL A 679 14.07 20.75 -11.13
CA VAL A 679 15.35 21.47 -11.03
C VAL A 679 16.34 20.69 -10.16
N ALA A 680 15.89 20.14 -9.04
CA ALA A 680 16.72 19.30 -8.18
C ALA A 680 17.25 18.06 -8.92
N THR A 681 16.43 17.43 -9.76
CA THR A 681 16.86 16.29 -10.57
C THR A 681 17.94 16.68 -11.58
N PHE A 682 17.77 17.80 -12.27
CA PHE A 682 18.80 18.30 -13.18
C PHE A 682 20.10 18.68 -12.44
N ALA A 683 19.99 19.25 -11.24
CA ALA A 683 21.14 19.50 -10.36
C ALA A 683 21.85 18.19 -9.98
N GLY A 684 21.10 17.14 -9.64
CA GLY A 684 21.64 15.80 -9.38
C GLY A 684 22.35 15.19 -10.57
N LEU A 685 21.77 15.32 -11.77
CA LEU A 685 22.41 14.90 -13.02
C LEU A 685 23.69 15.69 -13.26
N ALA A 686 23.65 17.01 -13.17
CA ALA A 686 24.84 17.85 -13.34
C ALA A 686 25.95 17.47 -12.35
N PHE A 687 25.61 17.20 -11.09
CA PHE A 687 26.54 16.78 -10.06
C PHE A 687 27.23 15.46 -10.38
N CYS A 688 26.55 14.56 -11.10
CA CYS A 688 27.17 13.34 -11.62
C CYS A 688 28.29 13.61 -12.64
N PHE A 689 28.31 14.77 -13.32
CA PHE A 689 29.31 15.12 -14.32
C PHE A 689 30.41 16.03 -13.80
N VAL A 690 30.25 16.67 -12.63
CA VAL A 690 31.28 17.55 -12.06
C VAL A 690 32.55 16.77 -11.77
N PRO A 691 33.71 17.16 -12.33
CA PRO A 691 34.96 16.49 -12.04
C PRO A 691 35.38 16.73 -10.60
N VAL A 692 35.32 15.71 -9.77
CA VAL A 692 35.86 15.78 -8.40
C VAL A 692 37.37 15.64 -8.52
N ARG A 693 38.11 16.71 -8.19
CA ARG A 693 39.58 16.66 -8.14
C ARG A 693 40.02 15.51 -7.23
N ARG A 694 40.78 14.58 -7.78
CA ARG A 694 41.41 13.49 -7.02
C ARG A 694 42.42 14.12 -6.09
N ARG A 695 42.11 14.26 -4.81
CA ARG A 695 43.16 14.43 -3.81
C ARG A 695 43.95 13.15 -3.74
N VAL A 696 45.24 13.22 -4.01
CA VAL A 696 46.15 12.09 -3.94
C VAL A 696 46.16 11.60 -2.50
N ALA A 697 45.91 10.31 -2.33
CA ALA A 697 46.00 9.65 -1.02
C ALA A 697 47.48 9.75 -0.54
N GLY A 698 47.77 10.61 0.39
CA GLY A 698 49.15 10.79 0.91
C GLY A 698 49.40 12.05 1.71
N SER A 699 48.55 13.10 1.62
CA SER A 699 48.77 14.35 2.38
C SER A 699 47.48 14.89 2.98
N GLU A 700 46.77 14.09 3.76
CA GLU A 700 45.64 14.61 4.53
C GLU A 700 46.10 15.03 5.93
N SER A 701 46.59 16.28 6.05
CA SER A 701 46.38 16.97 7.32
C SER A 701 44.87 17.13 7.51
N ALA A 702 44.31 16.43 8.50
CA ALA A 702 42.87 16.52 8.83
C ALA A 702 42.46 17.98 8.95
N THR A 703 41.50 18.42 8.15
CA THR A 703 40.96 19.77 8.26
C THR A 703 40.39 20.01 9.66
N GLY A 704 40.25 21.28 10.10
CA GLY A 704 39.60 21.58 11.38
C GLY A 704 38.20 20.93 11.48
N LEU A 705 37.45 20.90 10.37
CA LEU A 705 36.15 20.27 10.28
C LEU A 705 36.24 18.73 10.46
N ASP A 706 37.25 18.07 9.89
CA ASP A 706 37.43 16.62 10.04
C ASP A 706 37.73 16.25 11.50
N ARG A 707 38.54 17.06 12.20
CA ARG A 707 38.82 16.88 13.64
C ARG A 707 37.57 17.12 14.48
N ALA A 708 36.80 18.17 14.20
CA ALA A 708 35.55 18.48 14.89
C ALA A 708 34.51 17.33 14.70
N LEU A 709 34.30 16.88 13.46
CA LEU A 709 33.40 15.74 13.16
C LEU A 709 33.84 14.45 13.84
N THR A 710 35.12 14.13 13.82
CA THR A 710 35.67 12.94 14.46
C THR A 710 35.56 13.02 16.00
N GLY A 711 35.73 14.22 16.58
CA GLY A 711 35.50 14.50 18.00
C GLY A 711 34.02 14.34 18.40
N ALA A 712 33.11 14.79 17.57
CA ALA A 712 31.66 14.72 17.79
C ALA A 712 31.08 13.30 17.55
N GLN A 713 31.78 12.41 16.85
CA GLN A 713 31.28 11.08 16.45
C GLN A 713 30.72 10.25 17.62
N PRO A 714 31.35 10.11 18.79
CA PRO A 714 30.81 9.31 19.88
C PRO A 714 29.47 9.84 20.39
N VAL A 715 29.33 11.16 20.44
CA VAL A 715 28.09 11.81 20.88
C VAL A 715 26.98 11.63 19.84
N LEU A 716 27.29 11.85 18.55
CA LEU A 716 26.31 11.71 17.47
C LEU A 716 25.81 10.26 17.30
N VAL A 717 26.75 9.30 17.32
CA VAL A 717 26.40 7.89 17.21
C VAL A 717 25.69 7.41 18.47
N GLY A 718 26.19 7.77 19.66
CA GLY A 718 25.57 7.40 20.94
C GLY A 718 24.14 7.94 21.06
N LEU A 719 23.93 9.22 20.76
CA LEU A 719 22.60 9.83 20.77
C LEU A 719 21.68 9.17 19.74
N GLY A 720 22.17 8.92 18.53
CA GLY A 720 21.41 8.23 17.49
C GLY A 720 20.97 6.84 17.92
N VAL A 721 21.87 6.05 18.52
CA VAL A 721 21.57 4.71 19.06
C VAL A 721 20.53 4.78 20.16
N VAL A 722 20.67 5.71 21.13
CA VAL A 722 19.71 5.88 22.22
C VAL A 722 18.32 6.24 21.69
N VAL A 723 18.22 7.21 20.76
CA VAL A 723 16.93 7.62 20.18
C VAL A 723 16.29 6.47 19.42
N ILE A 724 17.04 5.76 18.58
CA ILE A 724 16.53 4.64 17.80
C ILE A 724 16.07 3.50 18.72
N LEU A 725 16.86 3.14 19.73
CA LEU A 725 16.49 2.08 20.67
C LEU A 725 15.27 2.48 21.49
N ALA A 726 15.20 3.71 21.98
CA ALA A 726 14.04 4.21 22.71
C ALA A 726 12.77 4.18 21.83
N ALA A 727 12.85 4.64 20.58
CA ALA A 727 11.75 4.58 19.62
C ALA A 727 11.34 3.12 19.33
N THR A 728 12.31 2.23 19.12
CA THR A 728 12.06 0.81 18.87
C THR A 728 11.36 0.13 20.04
N LEU A 729 11.87 0.33 21.27
CA LEU A 729 11.24 -0.20 22.48
C LEU A 729 9.84 0.36 22.69
N TRP A 730 9.66 1.65 22.42
CA TRP A 730 8.34 2.29 22.45
C TRP A 730 7.38 1.68 21.45
N ASN A 731 7.82 1.45 20.21
CA ASN A 731 7.00 0.85 19.17
C ASN A 731 6.70 -0.62 19.45
N ILE A 732 7.67 -1.42 19.93
CA ILE A 732 7.44 -2.79 20.37
C ILE A 732 6.39 -2.85 21.49
N ALA A 733 6.51 -1.96 22.48
CA ALA A 733 5.56 -1.90 23.57
C ALA A 733 4.14 -1.50 23.13
N ARG A 734 4.00 -0.79 22.00
CA ARG A 734 2.70 -0.32 21.47
C ARG A 734 2.15 -1.17 20.34
N ALA A 735 2.99 -1.89 19.60
CA ALA A 735 2.60 -2.58 18.37
C ALA A 735 1.42 -3.54 18.55
N ASP A 736 1.40 -4.29 19.65
CA ASP A 736 0.34 -5.26 19.95
C ASP A 736 -0.58 -4.81 21.09
N GLY A 737 -0.40 -3.61 21.61
CA GLY A 737 -1.09 -3.15 22.81
C GLY A 737 -2.62 -3.29 22.77
N PRO A 738 -3.34 -2.67 21.80
CA PRO A 738 -4.80 -2.77 21.74
C PRO A 738 -5.26 -4.19 21.43
N THR A 739 -4.66 -4.85 20.43
CA THR A 739 -5.01 -6.20 20.01
C THR A 739 -4.67 -7.24 21.06
N TYR A 740 -3.53 -7.11 21.73
CA TYR A 740 -3.11 -7.98 22.82
C TYR A 740 -4.10 -7.93 24.00
N TYR A 741 -4.43 -6.71 24.45
CA TYR A 741 -5.38 -6.55 25.55
C TYR A 741 -6.79 -6.96 25.14
N TYR A 742 -7.20 -6.74 23.89
CA TYR A 742 -8.46 -7.24 23.37
C TYR A 742 -8.53 -8.77 23.46
N GLN A 743 -7.48 -9.49 23.05
CA GLN A 743 -7.43 -10.96 23.13
C GLN A 743 -7.47 -11.45 24.57
N LEU A 744 -6.79 -10.78 25.50
CA LEU A 744 -6.88 -11.11 26.93
C LEU A 744 -8.30 -10.85 27.46
N GLY A 745 -8.91 -9.73 27.09
CA GLY A 745 -10.29 -9.41 27.43
C GLY A 745 -11.27 -10.44 26.90
N TRP A 746 -11.09 -10.86 25.62
CA TRP A 746 -11.91 -11.91 25.04
C TRP A 746 -11.80 -13.24 25.75
N LYS A 747 -10.59 -13.69 26.07
CA LYS A 747 -10.37 -14.93 26.85
C LYS A 747 -11.02 -14.88 28.23
N ALA A 748 -10.98 -13.74 28.90
CA ALA A 748 -11.66 -13.54 30.18
C ALA A 748 -13.18 -13.54 30.01
N PHE A 749 -13.68 -12.91 28.96
CA PHE A 749 -15.10 -12.87 28.61
C PHE A 749 -15.68 -14.28 28.33
N GLU A 750 -14.95 -15.10 27.55
CA GLU A 750 -15.32 -16.51 27.31
C GLU A 750 -15.38 -17.34 28.59
N LYS A 751 -14.49 -17.06 29.53
CA LYS A 751 -14.48 -17.68 30.86
C LYS A 751 -15.53 -17.11 31.83
N GLN A 752 -16.33 -16.14 31.38
CA GLN A 752 -17.30 -15.41 32.17
C GLN A 752 -16.70 -14.59 33.33
N ASP A 753 -15.39 -14.37 33.31
CA ASP A 753 -14.70 -13.45 34.22
C ASP A 753 -14.85 -12.00 33.67
N TYR A 754 -16.04 -11.45 33.89
CA TYR A 754 -16.40 -10.14 33.34
C TYR A 754 -15.63 -8.99 33.97
N ALA A 755 -15.17 -9.13 35.24
CA ALA A 755 -14.36 -8.11 35.89
C ALA A 755 -13.00 -7.96 35.22
N THR A 756 -12.32 -9.07 34.99
CA THR A 756 -11.04 -9.12 34.28
C THR A 756 -11.23 -8.73 32.81
N ALA A 757 -12.32 -9.15 32.18
CA ALA A 757 -12.64 -8.75 30.78
C ALA A 757 -12.78 -7.24 30.64
N ILE A 758 -13.53 -6.58 31.53
CA ILE A 758 -13.71 -5.13 31.55
C ILE A 758 -12.37 -4.42 31.69
N HIS A 759 -11.51 -4.87 32.61
CA HIS A 759 -10.17 -4.30 32.80
C HIS A 759 -9.34 -4.34 31.51
N TYR A 760 -9.32 -5.45 30.81
CA TYR A 760 -8.55 -5.58 29.56
C TYR A 760 -9.18 -4.81 28.40
N PHE A 761 -10.50 -4.75 28.30
CA PHE A 761 -11.17 -3.93 27.30
C PHE A 761 -10.98 -2.43 27.57
N ASP A 762 -10.93 -1.99 28.82
CA ASP A 762 -10.55 -0.61 29.15
C ASP A 762 -9.14 -0.27 28.64
N ARG A 763 -8.20 -1.20 28.78
CA ARG A 763 -6.85 -1.05 28.19
C ARG A 763 -6.87 -1.02 26.68
N THR A 764 -7.68 -1.88 26.06
CA THR A 764 -7.87 -1.90 24.60
C THR A 764 -8.37 -0.55 24.10
N ILE A 765 -9.37 0.02 24.74
CA ILE A 765 -9.97 1.31 24.37
C ILE A 765 -8.96 2.45 24.56
N ALA A 766 -8.29 2.48 25.71
CA ALA A 766 -7.31 3.51 26.05
C ALA A 766 -6.12 3.56 25.06
N LEU A 767 -5.67 2.41 24.56
CA LEU A 767 -4.55 2.29 23.63
C LEU A 767 -4.98 2.38 22.17
N GLY A 768 -6.19 1.94 21.84
CA GLY A 768 -6.70 1.84 20.48
C GLY A 768 -7.25 3.16 19.92
N GLY A 769 -7.64 4.10 20.76
CA GLY A 769 -8.24 5.37 20.31
C GLY A 769 -9.47 5.15 19.43
N ASP A 770 -9.44 5.68 18.19
CA ASP A 770 -10.56 5.56 17.24
C ASP A 770 -10.41 4.36 16.28
N THR A 771 -9.65 3.34 16.63
CA THR A 771 -9.47 2.14 15.80
C THR A 771 -10.64 1.17 15.91
N THR A 772 -10.76 0.28 14.91
CA THR A 772 -11.75 -0.81 14.92
C THR A 772 -11.61 -1.67 16.18
N THR A 773 -10.37 -1.97 16.59
CA THR A 773 -10.09 -2.75 17.81
C THR A 773 -10.59 -2.06 19.08
N ALA A 774 -10.53 -0.72 19.14
CA ALA A 774 -11.12 0.04 20.25
C ALA A 774 -12.66 -0.01 20.21
N GLY A 775 -13.25 0.04 19.01
CA GLY A 775 -14.68 -0.16 18.80
C GLY A 775 -15.13 -1.53 19.30
N ASP A 776 -14.42 -2.61 18.91
CA ASP A 776 -14.67 -3.97 19.38
C ASP A 776 -14.51 -4.05 20.91
N GLY A 777 -13.45 -3.47 21.46
CA GLY A 777 -13.22 -3.38 22.90
C GLY A 777 -14.39 -2.70 23.64
N THR A 778 -14.94 -1.62 23.05
CA THR A 778 -16.07 -0.89 23.64
C THR A 778 -17.35 -1.74 23.67
N VAL A 779 -17.63 -2.48 22.57
CA VAL A 779 -18.78 -3.40 22.49
C VAL A 779 -18.67 -4.49 23.56
N PHE A 780 -17.53 -5.18 23.63
CA PHE A 780 -17.37 -6.32 24.55
C PHE A 780 -17.19 -5.89 26.01
N ARG A 781 -16.70 -4.67 26.26
CA ARG A 781 -16.78 -4.03 27.56
C ARG A 781 -18.24 -3.83 28.00
N ALA A 782 -19.06 -3.24 27.13
CA ALA A 782 -20.48 -3.04 27.39
C ALA A 782 -21.22 -4.37 27.58
N ALA A 783 -20.90 -5.39 26.78
CA ALA A 783 -21.44 -6.73 26.96
C ALA A 783 -21.05 -7.37 28.29
N SER A 784 -19.80 -7.18 28.73
CA SER A 784 -19.32 -7.64 30.04
C SER A 784 -20.05 -6.94 31.18
N LEU A 785 -20.27 -5.64 31.09
CA LEU A 785 -21.04 -4.85 32.08
C LEU A 785 -22.50 -5.32 32.14
N LEU A 786 -23.14 -5.57 30.99
CA LEU A 786 -24.51 -6.06 30.98
C LEU A 786 -24.64 -7.44 31.63
N ARG A 787 -23.71 -8.34 31.32
CA ARG A 787 -23.68 -9.71 31.90
C ARG A 787 -23.29 -9.73 33.37
N SER A 788 -22.56 -8.74 33.85
CA SER A 788 -22.27 -8.55 35.27
C SER A 788 -23.38 -7.82 36.06
N GLY A 789 -24.53 -7.59 35.46
CA GLY A 789 -25.69 -6.96 36.09
C GLY A 789 -25.61 -5.44 36.25
N LYS A 790 -24.82 -4.76 35.39
CA LYS A 790 -24.66 -3.31 35.37
C LYS A 790 -25.28 -2.67 34.11
N PRO A 791 -26.62 -2.74 33.95
CA PRO A 791 -27.29 -2.31 32.72
C PRO A 791 -27.19 -0.80 32.44
N ALA A 792 -27.02 0.05 33.46
CA ALA A 792 -26.86 1.49 33.27
C ALA A 792 -25.52 1.83 32.65
N GLU A 793 -24.43 1.26 33.16
CA GLU A 793 -23.08 1.45 32.59
C GLU A 793 -22.96 0.80 31.19
N ALA A 794 -23.58 -0.35 30.98
CA ALA A 794 -23.63 -1.02 29.69
C ALA A 794 -24.37 -0.18 28.64
N LEU A 795 -25.46 0.49 29.01
CA LEU A 795 -26.24 1.38 28.16
C LEU A 795 -25.38 2.52 27.60
N GLU A 796 -24.58 3.15 28.47
CA GLU A 796 -23.64 4.20 28.08
C GLU A 796 -22.57 3.64 27.13
N GLY A 797 -22.02 2.46 27.41
CA GLY A 797 -21.06 1.80 26.55
C GLY A 797 -21.60 1.52 25.14
N TYR A 798 -22.79 0.95 25.02
CA TYR A 798 -23.41 0.71 23.72
C TYR A 798 -23.79 1.98 22.98
N ARG A 799 -24.19 3.05 23.69
CA ARG A 799 -24.40 4.36 23.07
C ARG A 799 -23.09 4.95 22.55
N ALA A 800 -21.99 4.81 23.31
CA ALA A 800 -20.68 5.23 22.85
C ALA A 800 -20.24 4.51 21.55
N VAL A 801 -20.64 3.25 21.36
CA VAL A 801 -20.42 2.53 20.09
C VAL A 801 -21.23 3.15 18.97
N ILE A 802 -22.52 3.42 19.21
CA ILE A 802 -23.42 3.99 18.21
C ILE A 802 -22.96 5.38 17.77
N GLU A 803 -22.51 6.20 18.73
CA GLU A 803 -22.07 7.57 18.48
C GLU A 803 -20.64 7.66 17.93
N GLY A 804 -19.75 6.88 18.49
CA GLY A 804 -18.32 6.90 18.15
C GLY A 804 -17.96 6.09 16.90
N PHE A 805 -18.74 5.04 16.60
CA PHE A 805 -18.47 4.07 15.52
C PHE A 805 -19.74 3.79 14.69
N PRO A 806 -20.43 4.82 14.15
CA PRO A 806 -21.75 4.66 13.53
C PRO A 806 -21.77 3.73 12.31
N ALA A 807 -20.62 3.46 11.73
CA ALA A 807 -20.46 2.55 10.60
C ALA A 807 -19.93 1.16 10.97
N ALA A 808 -19.70 0.89 12.26
CA ALA A 808 -19.19 -0.41 12.69
C ALA A 808 -20.24 -1.53 12.52
N ILE A 809 -19.76 -2.74 12.27
CA ILE A 809 -20.60 -3.95 12.18
C ILE A 809 -21.46 -4.17 13.45
N TRP A 810 -21.05 -3.60 14.57
CA TRP A 810 -21.66 -3.73 15.89
C TRP A 810 -22.83 -2.77 16.15
N VAL A 811 -23.14 -1.86 15.23
CA VAL A 811 -24.17 -0.84 15.49
C VAL A 811 -25.58 -1.44 15.65
N ALA A 812 -25.93 -2.39 14.76
CA ALA A 812 -27.21 -3.10 14.89
C ALA A 812 -27.32 -3.89 16.22
N GLU A 813 -26.24 -4.56 16.60
CA GLU A 813 -26.09 -5.25 17.88
C GLU A 813 -26.20 -4.28 19.05
N SER A 814 -25.52 -3.14 18.97
CA SER A 814 -25.53 -2.12 20.02
C SER A 814 -26.93 -1.55 20.24
N TYR A 815 -27.69 -1.23 19.19
CA TYR A 815 -29.09 -0.81 19.34
C TYR A 815 -29.97 -1.89 19.97
N TYR A 816 -29.78 -3.16 19.60
CA TYR A 816 -30.48 -4.27 20.25
C TYR A 816 -30.15 -4.35 21.74
N HIS A 817 -28.90 -4.27 22.11
CA HIS A 817 -28.46 -4.34 23.52
C HIS A 817 -28.84 -3.07 24.30
N VAL A 818 -28.89 -1.89 23.68
CA VAL A 818 -29.52 -0.68 24.25
C VAL A 818 -30.96 -1.00 24.63
N GLY A 819 -31.72 -1.66 23.74
CA GLY A 819 -33.08 -2.12 24.06
C GLY A 819 -33.15 -3.06 25.26
N LEU A 820 -32.20 -4.02 25.37
CA LEU A 820 -32.11 -4.93 26.52
C LEU A 820 -31.75 -4.21 27.83
N CYS A 821 -30.77 -3.29 27.80
CA CYS A 821 -30.41 -2.48 28.96
C CYS A 821 -31.61 -1.64 29.45
N LEU A 822 -32.29 -0.99 28.52
CA LEU A 822 -33.48 -0.18 28.83
C LEU A 822 -34.63 -1.03 29.39
N ARG A 823 -34.81 -2.26 28.88
CA ARG A 823 -35.79 -3.22 29.44
C ARG A 823 -35.46 -3.58 30.87
N GLN A 824 -34.19 -3.90 31.19
CA GLN A 824 -33.74 -4.19 32.56
C GLN A 824 -33.91 -2.98 33.49
N LEU A 825 -33.67 -1.78 32.97
CA LEU A 825 -33.88 -0.51 33.71
C LEU A 825 -35.36 -0.08 33.81
N ARG A 826 -36.30 -0.92 33.35
CA ARG A 826 -37.76 -0.65 33.32
C ARG A 826 -38.17 0.53 32.43
N ARG A 827 -37.32 1.02 31.55
CA ARG A 827 -37.60 2.09 30.58
C ARG A 827 -38.25 1.51 29.32
N LEU A 828 -39.43 0.91 29.46
CA LEU A 828 -40.02 0.04 28.44
C LEU A 828 -40.44 0.77 27.16
N ARG A 829 -40.77 2.07 27.22
CA ARG A 829 -41.09 2.87 26.00
C ARG A 829 -39.86 3.01 25.12
N GLU A 830 -38.73 3.34 25.72
CA GLU A 830 -37.47 3.53 25.02
C GLU A 830 -36.89 2.20 24.52
N ALA A 831 -37.04 1.13 25.31
CA ALA A 831 -36.66 -0.22 24.89
C ALA A 831 -37.39 -0.64 23.60
N LYS A 832 -38.73 -0.40 23.54
CA LYS A 832 -39.52 -0.67 22.33
C LYS A 832 -39.08 0.20 21.14
N ALA A 833 -38.74 1.44 21.37
CA ALA A 833 -38.22 2.32 20.32
C ALA A 833 -36.91 1.79 19.75
N SER A 834 -35.97 1.35 20.63
CA SER A 834 -34.68 0.79 20.21
C SER A 834 -34.85 -0.53 19.43
N PHE A 835 -35.66 -1.47 19.89
CA PHE A 835 -35.95 -2.70 19.14
C PHE A 835 -36.61 -2.43 17.78
N ARG A 836 -37.56 -1.50 17.73
CA ARG A 836 -38.21 -1.07 16.47
C ARG A 836 -37.19 -0.48 15.52
N TYR A 837 -36.24 0.33 16.02
CA TYR A 837 -35.17 0.91 15.22
C TYR A 837 -34.33 -0.17 14.52
N VAL A 838 -33.94 -1.23 15.24
CA VAL A 838 -33.20 -2.37 14.67
C VAL A 838 -34.02 -3.08 13.59
N MET A 839 -35.30 -3.33 13.84
CA MET A 839 -36.16 -4.04 12.89
C MET A 839 -36.40 -3.24 11.60
N VAL A 840 -36.46 -1.92 11.69
CA VAL A 840 -36.73 -1.04 10.53
C VAL A 840 -35.45 -0.75 9.74
N ASN A 841 -34.35 -0.45 10.43
CA ASN A 841 -33.11 0.02 9.79
C ASN A 841 -32.12 -1.12 9.44
N TYR A 842 -32.31 -2.31 10.05
CA TYR A 842 -31.43 -3.47 9.80
C TYR A 842 -32.23 -4.75 9.54
N PRO A 843 -33.22 -4.75 8.62
CA PRO A 843 -34.19 -5.85 8.48
C PRO A 843 -33.56 -7.19 8.08
N GLY A 844 -32.39 -7.17 7.41
CA GLY A 844 -31.64 -8.37 7.02
C GLY A 844 -30.64 -8.88 8.07
N ASN A 845 -30.52 -8.21 9.20
CA ASN A 845 -29.57 -8.59 10.24
C ASN A 845 -30.22 -9.53 11.27
N ARG A 846 -29.44 -10.49 11.78
CA ARG A 846 -29.92 -11.44 12.83
C ARG A 846 -30.49 -10.72 14.06
N TRP A 847 -29.98 -9.52 14.39
CA TRP A 847 -30.44 -8.72 15.52
C TRP A 847 -31.87 -8.18 15.34
N ALA A 848 -32.35 -8.04 14.08
CA ALA A 848 -33.75 -7.71 13.81
C ALA A 848 -34.69 -8.83 14.23
N GLY A 849 -34.29 -10.10 14.00
CA GLY A 849 -35.04 -11.27 14.49
C GLY A 849 -35.15 -11.29 16.01
N PHE A 850 -34.01 -11.11 16.70
CA PHE A 850 -33.99 -11.04 18.17
C PHE A 850 -34.76 -9.83 18.72
N ALA A 851 -34.71 -8.69 18.07
CA ALA A 851 -35.48 -7.51 18.43
C ALA A 851 -36.98 -7.76 18.32
N LYS A 852 -37.44 -8.48 17.29
CA LYS A 852 -38.82 -8.89 17.10
C LYS A 852 -39.29 -9.79 18.25
N GLU A 853 -38.52 -10.77 18.62
CA GLU A 853 -38.81 -11.66 19.76
C GLU A 853 -38.98 -10.87 21.07
N GLN A 854 -38.07 -9.90 21.31
CA GLN A 854 -38.17 -9.04 22.49
C GLN A 854 -39.44 -8.16 22.48
N MET A 855 -39.83 -7.66 21.31
CA MET A 855 -41.07 -6.90 21.14
C MET A 855 -42.30 -7.75 21.43
N ASP A 856 -42.33 -8.99 20.93
CA ASP A 856 -43.44 -9.90 21.14
C ASP A 856 -43.56 -10.27 22.63
N GLN A 857 -42.46 -10.53 23.32
CA GLN A 857 -42.43 -10.74 24.77
C GLN A 857 -43.00 -9.54 25.56
N LEU A 858 -42.58 -8.32 25.23
CA LEU A 858 -43.07 -7.10 25.85
C LEU A 858 -44.58 -6.85 25.61
N HIS A 859 -45.09 -7.32 24.46
CA HIS A 859 -46.53 -7.27 24.18
C HIS A 859 -47.31 -8.30 25.01
N GLN A 860 -46.76 -9.52 25.13
CA GLN A 860 -47.39 -10.55 26.01
C GLN A 860 -47.39 -10.13 27.47
N GLU A 861 -46.30 -9.62 28.02
CA GLU A 861 -46.21 -9.11 29.39
C GLU A 861 -47.25 -8.00 29.66
N ALA A 862 -47.44 -7.10 28.68
CA ALA A 862 -48.45 -6.03 28.79
C ALA A 862 -49.89 -6.56 28.78
N ARG A 863 -50.18 -7.59 27.96
CA ARG A 863 -51.51 -8.24 27.93
C ARG A 863 -51.83 -8.98 29.25
N THR A 864 -50.85 -9.72 29.78
CA THR A 864 -50.98 -10.48 31.02
C THR A 864 -51.22 -9.55 32.23
N ARG A 865 -50.60 -8.36 32.24
CA ARG A 865 -50.81 -7.34 33.27
C ARG A 865 -52.21 -6.71 33.17
N ARG A 866 -52.73 -6.49 31.93
CA ARG A 866 -54.10 -5.95 31.74
C ARG A 866 -55.21 -6.95 32.06
N GLY A 867 -54.92 -8.26 32.01
CA GLY A 867 -55.87 -9.29 32.33
C GLY A 867 -55.89 -9.67 33.86
N ARG A 868 -55.00 -9.13 34.66
CA ARG A 868 -54.91 -9.34 36.12
C ARG A 868 -55.30 -8.10 36.92
N GLY A 869 -55.62 -7.00 36.32
CA GLY A 869 -56.24 -5.80 36.93
C GLY A 869 -57.65 -5.61 36.39
#